data_708f047a053bfb7e3db8e05ec0998c38
#
_entry.id   708f047a053bfb7e3db8e05ec0998c38
#
_cell.length_a   1.000
_cell.length_b   1.000
_cell.length_c   1.000
_cell.angle_alpha   90.00
_cell.angle_beta   90.00
_cell.angle_gamma   90.00
#
_symmetry.space_group_name_H-M   'P 1'
#
loop_
_entity.id
_entity.type
_entity.pdbx_description
1 polymer ?
#
loop_
_entity_poly.entity_id
_entity_poly.type
_entity_poly.pdbx_seq_one_letter_code
_entity_poly.pdbx_strand_id
1 'polypeptide(L)'
;MFDMSLRELKREVVGISSTIALTCATVAMVYARNHRFFYRDDVEHQHMGVFTALHHNGYGINALGSFHRSWFLSLITGEVQFGVFNPFSRVRDFIAASGDNLAVAATLIALLFMVIAALGAYAAARALQASPAMATAAAMFVTFNVHLLYWDASSWTPALIGFSWFAWFVASIWWTRRNIRCAPFIPIAGYLLVSAGWPHAMIAGGVVALVVGLEQLFTRQWKTREALIYAAACISVALLSSPVWISAQVFADWAARAPHGLFNDGFLTHQLDSLVLTFSPFVQPYVDGFAGQGFMFEPITYIAWITPLAAYWVVTSARIRKLVRVDIVVAGIVSVGMLGPSILGPTRWPFRFQPFAAFLVVMVAIRVLQSASTEKSEASRFIGAWKWIAPVAWLALTALRPRLIPMLLTALLLVGIAVAHRIYVSKGLRIFAPLLSASVILTTAWLMYASPSPAMPGDRNAPSSRSAIAEQYKVLEGHRVFVLQGDLAGAMTIEKKRGRFRLIPNLPSDITAAEMADGNIILAANLDTEFVTGYSAMPHEGLENLFKTRVFGWSTSETAAALFARDSTTRLPNYTLMGIDAIMVEKGEQETWFNAANDGTWEASYRQPAWTLFTRSAPSPRTVTWHDTTLQVSQLKNEAAITANTFGGSFVLARPVTPGMKISVGGTQVPFTSLSGAVPIAKVPANVTGNIAVEYSLPHARLIAMLLIAGLLALAALAIISVRYRN
;
A
#
# COMPACT_ATOMS: atom_id res chain seq x y z
N MET A 1 -15.67 -26.54 12.48
CA MET A 1 -14.49 -27.33 12.16
C MET A 1 -14.38 -28.59 13.00
N PHE A 2 -14.98 -28.64 14.19
CA PHE A 2 -14.73 -29.72 15.18
C PHE A 2 -15.54 -31.02 14.98
N ASP A 3 -16.45 -31.09 14.00
CA ASP A 3 -17.23 -32.30 13.68
C ASP A 3 -17.08 -32.73 12.21
N MET A 4 -15.94 -32.44 11.61
CA MET A 4 -15.66 -32.83 10.22
C MET A 4 -15.27 -34.31 10.16
N SER A 5 -15.88 -35.04 9.24
CA SER A 5 -15.46 -36.41 8.93
C SER A 5 -14.02 -36.42 8.36
N LEU A 6 -13.31 -37.53 8.51
CA LEU A 6 -11.95 -37.68 7.97
C LEU A 6 -11.90 -37.43 6.44
N ARG A 7 -12.99 -37.75 5.73
CA ARG A 7 -13.11 -37.49 4.28
C ARG A 7 -13.22 -35.99 3.97
N GLU A 8 -13.98 -35.26 4.78
CA GLU A 8 -14.10 -33.80 4.65
C GLU A 8 -12.79 -33.10 4.97
N LEU A 9 -12.11 -33.51 6.04
CA LEU A 9 -10.81 -33.00 6.41
C LEU A 9 -9.77 -33.19 5.27
N LYS A 10 -9.72 -34.40 4.68
CA LYS A 10 -8.85 -34.66 3.52
C LYS A 10 -9.17 -33.76 2.34
N ARG A 11 -10.44 -33.50 2.04
CA ARG A 11 -10.84 -32.60 0.95
C ARG A 11 -10.44 -31.14 1.23
N GLU A 12 -10.57 -30.70 2.48
CA GLU A 12 -10.13 -29.34 2.88
C GLU A 12 -8.61 -29.21 2.74
N VAL A 13 -7.84 -30.17 3.25
CA VAL A 13 -6.38 -30.17 3.13
C VAL A 13 -5.97 -30.11 1.66
N VAL A 14 -6.58 -30.95 0.79
CA VAL A 14 -6.30 -30.90 -0.66
C VAL A 14 -6.67 -29.56 -1.25
N GLY A 15 -7.82 -28.96 -0.89
CA GLY A 15 -8.22 -27.64 -1.39
C GLY A 15 -7.25 -26.54 -1.00
N ILE A 16 -6.84 -26.49 0.27
CA ILE A 16 -5.89 -25.51 0.78
C ILE A 16 -4.52 -25.69 0.11
N SER A 17 -4.00 -26.93 0.08
CA SER A 17 -2.71 -27.23 -0.55
C SER A 17 -2.70 -26.89 -2.05
N SER A 18 -3.80 -27.21 -2.75
CA SER A 18 -3.96 -26.85 -4.17
C SER A 18 -3.97 -25.33 -4.35
N THR A 19 -4.66 -24.58 -3.49
CA THR A 19 -4.70 -23.12 -3.55
C THR A 19 -3.30 -22.54 -3.39
N ILE A 20 -2.53 -22.99 -2.40
CA ILE A 20 -1.14 -22.55 -2.20
C ILE A 20 -0.28 -22.91 -3.41
N ALA A 21 -0.30 -24.17 -3.84
CA ALA A 21 0.52 -24.68 -4.94
C ALA A 21 0.25 -23.94 -6.25
N LEU A 22 -1.03 -23.72 -6.61
CA LEU A 22 -1.41 -23.01 -7.82
C LEU A 22 -1.02 -21.52 -7.74
N THR A 23 -1.16 -20.89 -6.58
CA THR A 23 -0.71 -19.50 -6.38
C THR A 23 0.80 -19.40 -6.55
N CYS A 24 1.58 -20.26 -5.90
CA CYS A 24 3.04 -20.29 -6.02
C CYS A 24 3.48 -20.54 -7.48
N ALA A 25 2.88 -21.53 -8.15
CA ALA A 25 3.20 -21.85 -9.54
C ALA A 25 2.90 -20.69 -10.50
N THR A 26 1.77 -19.99 -10.29
CA THR A 26 1.40 -18.86 -11.14
C THR A 26 2.30 -17.65 -10.90
N VAL A 27 2.67 -17.35 -9.66
CA VAL A 27 3.65 -16.29 -9.35
C VAL A 27 5.03 -16.65 -9.93
N ALA A 28 5.46 -17.91 -9.80
CA ALA A 28 6.71 -18.39 -10.42
C ALA A 28 6.71 -18.24 -11.94
N MET A 29 5.58 -18.52 -12.61
CA MET A 29 5.41 -18.29 -14.06
C MET A 29 5.53 -16.81 -14.43
N VAL A 30 4.91 -15.92 -13.64
CA VAL A 30 5.02 -14.46 -13.83
C VAL A 30 6.47 -14.01 -13.68
N TYR A 31 7.15 -14.44 -12.60
CA TYR A 31 8.55 -14.12 -12.35
C TYR A 31 9.47 -14.67 -13.44
N ALA A 32 9.28 -15.92 -13.89
CA ALA A 32 10.07 -16.51 -14.96
C ALA A 32 9.95 -15.74 -16.29
N ARG A 33 8.77 -15.14 -16.55
CA ARG A 33 8.54 -14.31 -17.73
C ARG A 33 9.17 -12.92 -17.62
N ASN A 34 9.12 -12.33 -16.41
CA ASN A 34 9.72 -11.03 -16.12
C ASN A 34 10.19 -10.99 -14.68
N HIS A 35 11.50 -11.12 -14.47
CA HIS A 35 12.11 -11.15 -13.13
C HIS A 35 11.92 -9.85 -12.33
N ARG A 36 11.58 -8.76 -13.00
CA ARG A 36 11.30 -7.46 -12.37
C ARG A 36 9.80 -7.15 -12.27
N PHE A 37 8.91 -8.09 -12.56
CA PHE A 37 7.46 -7.83 -12.61
C PHE A 37 6.93 -7.22 -11.30
N PHE A 38 7.39 -7.71 -10.16
CA PHE A 38 6.99 -7.25 -8.82
C PHE A 38 7.93 -6.17 -8.22
N TYR A 39 8.87 -5.67 -9.02
CA TYR A 39 9.83 -4.64 -8.62
C TYR A 39 9.72 -3.47 -9.61
N ARG A 40 8.65 -2.68 -9.45
CA ARG A 40 8.26 -1.59 -10.34
C ARG A 40 7.71 -0.41 -9.56
N ASP A 41 7.78 0.79 -10.14
CA ASP A 41 7.17 2.01 -9.64
C ASP A 41 7.48 2.24 -8.14
N ASP A 42 6.48 2.43 -7.28
CA ASP A 42 6.66 2.67 -5.84
C ASP A 42 7.41 1.54 -5.12
N VAL A 43 7.31 0.28 -5.58
CA VAL A 43 8.07 -0.84 -4.99
C VAL A 43 9.57 -0.66 -5.23
N GLU A 44 9.95 -0.28 -6.45
CA GLU A 44 11.32 -0.01 -6.84
C GLU A 44 11.83 1.27 -6.18
N HIS A 45 11.02 2.32 -6.24
CA HIS A 45 11.42 3.67 -5.87
C HIS A 45 11.41 3.93 -4.36
N GLN A 46 10.41 3.40 -3.64
CA GLN A 46 10.18 3.72 -2.23
C GLN A 46 10.14 2.48 -1.33
N HIS A 47 9.27 1.51 -1.65
CA HIS A 47 8.88 0.51 -0.66
C HIS A 47 10.05 -0.35 -0.20
N MET A 48 10.87 -0.85 -1.14
CA MET A 48 11.99 -1.75 -0.78
C MET A 48 13.03 -1.04 0.10
N GLY A 49 13.30 0.24 -0.18
CA GLY A 49 14.19 1.05 0.66
C GLY A 49 13.64 1.27 2.06
N VAL A 50 12.38 1.71 2.16
CA VAL A 50 11.74 1.97 3.46
C VAL A 50 11.60 0.70 4.29
N PHE A 51 11.22 -0.43 3.69
CA PHE A 51 11.10 -1.71 4.40
C PHE A 51 12.46 -2.18 4.94
N THR A 52 13.52 -2.03 4.14
CA THR A 52 14.89 -2.32 4.59
C THR A 52 15.31 -1.42 5.75
N ALA A 53 15.03 -0.12 5.64
CA ALA A 53 15.35 0.84 6.69
C ALA A 53 14.56 0.56 7.98
N LEU A 54 13.27 0.19 7.91
CA LEU A 54 12.46 -0.21 9.06
C LEU A 54 13.02 -1.45 9.76
N HIS A 55 13.50 -2.44 8.99
CA HIS A 55 14.14 -3.63 9.57
C HIS A 55 15.36 -3.28 10.42
N HIS A 56 16.25 -2.45 9.87
CA HIS A 56 17.48 -2.06 10.56
C HIS A 56 17.27 -1.05 11.69
N ASN A 57 16.29 -0.15 11.55
CA ASN A 57 15.96 0.81 12.59
C ASN A 57 15.23 0.18 13.79
N GLY A 58 14.48 -0.90 13.54
CA GLY A 58 13.62 -1.56 14.53
C GLY A 58 12.25 -0.88 14.73
N TYR A 59 11.40 -1.54 15.52
CA TYR A 59 9.99 -1.17 15.74
C TYR A 59 9.70 -0.64 17.14
N GLY A 60 10.73 -0.38 17.93
CA GLY A 60 10.56 0.30 19.22
C GLY A 60 10.06 1.72 19.02
N ILE A 61 9.28 2.25 19.97
CA ILE A 61 8.73 3.60 19.87
C ILE A 61 9.83 4.65 19.72
N ASN A 62 10.92 4.50 20.47
CA ASN A 62 12.09 5.36 20.32
C ASN A 62 12.74 5.24 18.94
N ALA A 63 12.84 4.02 18.41
CA ALA A 63 13.38 3.77 17.10
C ALA A 63 12.53 4.40 15.99
N LEU A 64 11.20 4.24 16.04
CA LEU A 64 10.28 4.83 15.06
C LEU A 64 10.25 6.37 15.14
N GLY A 65 10.33 6.94 16.35
CA GLY A 65 10.37 8.38 16.55
C GLY A 65 11.69 9.02 16.17
N SER A 66 12.79 8.26 16.25
CA SER A 66 14.14 8.70 15.90
C SER A 66 14.60 8.22 14.54
N PHE A 67 13.72 8.09 13.55
CA PHE A 67 14.05 7.56 12.23
C PHE A 67 15.12 8.45 11.54
N HIS A 68 16.37 8.31 11.99
CA HIS A 68 17.44 9.26 11.70
C HIS A 68 18.06 9.10 10.32
N ARG A 69 17.88 7.94 9.67
CA ARG A 69 18.44 7.75 8.31
C ARG A 69 17.71 8.54 7.23
N SER A 70 16.47 8.96 7.54
CA SER A 70 15.62 9.67 6.58
C SER A 70 14.69 10.62 7.30
N TRP A 71 15.06 11.87 7.42
CA TRP A 71 14.33 12.87 8.19
C TRP A 71 12.97 13.22 7.55
N PHE A 72 12.86 13.09 6.24
CA PHE A 72 11.58 13.21 5.54
C PHE A 72 10.58 12.09 5.89
N LEU A 73 11.06 10.95 6.43
CA LEU A 73 10.24 9.88 7.01
C LEU A 73 10.06 10.00 8.53
N SER A 74 10.37 11.14 9.13
CA SER A 74 10.26 11.34 10.60
C SER A 74 8.84 11.16 11.13
N LEU A 75 7.81 11.24 10.28
CA LEU A 75 6.41 11.00 10.62
C LEU A 75 5.95 9.56 10.32
N ILE A 76 6.85 8.61 10.09
CA ILE A 76 6.55 7.23 9.66
C ILE A 76 5.59 6.49 10.61
N THR A 77 5.57 6.84 11.89
CA THR A 77 4.63 6.28 12.87
C THR A 77 3.18 6.62 12.55
N GLY A 78 2.92 7.79 11.97
CA GLY A 78 1.61 8.22 11.50
C GLY A 78 1.31 7.83 10.05
N GLU A 79 2.32 7.48 9.27
CA GLU A 79 2.17 7.06 7.88
C GLU A 79 1.72 5.60 7.78
N VAL A 80 0.41 5.42 7.94
CA VAL A 80 -0.23 4.11 8.13
C VAL A 80 0.07 3.08 7.03
N GLN A 81 0.35 3.52 5.79
CA GLN A 81 0.58 2.62 4.64
C GLN A 81 1.81 1.70 4.82
N PHE A 82 2.78 2.07 5.65
CA PHE A 82 3.91 1.19 5.96
C PHE A 82 3.60 0.14 7.02
N GLY A 83 2.43 0.19 7.63
CA GLY A 83 1.94 -0.84 8.52
C GLY A 83 2.84 -1.12 9.72
N VAL A 84 3.45 -0.08 10.32
CA VAL A 84 4.42 -0.24 11.42
C VAL A 84 3.86 -0.97 12.64
N PHE A 85 2.53 -0.94 12.81
CA PHE A 85 1.81 -1.66 13.86
C PHE A 85 1.32 -3.06 13.44
N ASN A 86 1.51 -3.46 12.17
CA ASN A 86 1.11 -4.77 11.68
C ASN A 86 2.21 -5.81 11.97
N PRO A 87 1.91 -6.93 12.66
CA PRO A 87 2.95 -7.90 13.00
C PRO A 87 3.60 -8.56 11.78
N PHE A 88 2.89 -8.67 10.66
CA PHE A 88 3.42 -9.22 9.42
C PHE A 88 4.36 -8.28 8.68
N SER A 89 4.35 -6.98 9.01
CA SER A 89 5.32 -6.04 8.47
C SER A 89 6.75 -6.40 8.86
N ARG A 90 6.97 -6.98 10.04
CA ARG A 90 8.30 -7.47 10.45
C ARG A 90 8.83 -8.57 9.52
N VAL A 91 7.96 -9.49 9.08
CA VAL A 91 8.32 -10.54 8.11
C VAL A 91 8.62 -9.93 6.74
N ARG A 92 7.78 -9.01 6.28
CA ARG A 92 7.98 -8.26 5.04
C ARG A 92 9.33 -7.53 5.04
N ASP A 93 9.62 -6.79 6.10
CA ASP A 93 10.79 -5.95 6.19
C ASP A 93 12.07 -6.79 6.35
N PHE A 94 11.99 -7.93 7.04
CA PHE A 94 13.04 -8.94 7.05
C PHE A 94 13.33 -9.47 5.63
N ILE A 95 12.30 -9.83 4.86
CA ILE A 95 12.48 -10.27 3.47
C ILE A 95 13.10 -9.14 2.63
N ALA A 96 12.61 -7.90 2.78
CA ALA A 96 13.15 -6.75 2.07
C ALA A 96 14.64 -6.51 2.39
N ALA A 97 15.08 -6.74 3.62
CA ALA A 97 16.46 -6.58 4.06
C ALA A 97 17.35 -7.78 3.73
N SER A 98 16.75 -8.91 3.33
CA SER A 98 17.50 -10.17 3.10
C SER A 98 18.05 -10.24 1.67
N GLY A 99 19.31 -10.68 1.56
CA GLY A 99 19.97 -10.91 0.27
C GLY A 99 20.31 -9.63 -0.51
N ASP A 100 20.94 -9.80 -1.65
CA ASP A 100 21.38 -8.70 -2.52
C ASP A 100 20.32 -8.28 -3.55
N ASN A 101 19.52 -9.24 -4.05
CA ASN A 101 18.59 -8.99 -5.16
C ASN A 101 17.21 -8.49 -4.68
N LEU A 102 16.98 -7.20 -4.82
CA LEU A 102 15.73 -6.52 -4.42
C LEU A 102 14.51 -6.99 -5.23
N ALA A 103 14.69 -7.36 -6.50
CA ALA A 103 13.57 -7.86 -7.31
C ALA A 103 13.12 -9.26 -6.85
N VAL A 104 14.04 -10.11 -6.40
CA VAL A 104 13.71 -11.39 -5.74
C VAL A 104 13.00 -11.13 -4.42
N ALA A 105 13.50 -10.23 -3.58
CA ALA A 105 12.88 -9.88 -2.31
C ALA A 105 11.45 -9.32 -2.51
N ALA A 106 11.24 -8.42 -3.46
CA ALA A 106 9.93 -7.89 -3.83
C ALA A 106 8.98 -9.01 -4.30
N THR A 107 9.49 -9.96 -5.10
CA THR A 107 8.71 -11.13 -5.55
C THR A 107 8.29 -12.02 -4.38
N LEU A 108 9.18 -12.25 -3.40
CA LEU A 108 8.87 -13.03 -2.21
C LEU A 108 7.84 -12.34 -1.31
N ILE A 109 7.91 -11.01 -1.19
CA ILE A 109 6.90 -10.21 -0.48
C ILE A 109 5.55 -10.33 -1.20
N ALA A 110 5.52 -10.15 -2.52
CA ALA A 110 4.30 -10.30 -3.30
C ALA A 110 3.72 -11.71 -3.15
N LEU A 111 4.54 -12.75 -3.27
CA LEU A 111 4.13 -14.15 -3.09
C LEU A 111 3.52 -14.40 -1.70
N LEU A 112 4.16 -13.92 -0.63
CA LEU A 112 3.67 -14.07 0.74
C LEU A 112 2.24 -13.51 0.86
N PHE A 113 2.03 -12.26 0.43
CA PHE A 113 0.73 -11.62 0.57
C PHE A 113 -0.30 -12.12 -0.44
N MET A 114 0.09 -12.56 -1.62
CA MET A 114 -0.81 -13.24 -2.57
C MET A 114 -1.27 -14.59 -2.02
N VAL A 115 -0.42 -15.36 -1.34
CA VAL A 115 -0.83 -16.60 -0.66
C VAL A 115 -1.79 -16.30 0.49
N ILE A 116 -1.53 -15.27 1.30
CA ILE A 116 -2.43 -14.83 2.37
C ILE A 116 -3.80 -14.42 1.77
N ALA A 117 -3.81 -13.66 0.67
CA ALA A 117 -5.02 -13.26 -0.05
C ALA A 117 -5.79 -14.47 -0.59
N ALA A 118 -5.08 -15.41 -1.23
CA ALA A 118 -5.69 -16.63 -1.78
C ALA A 118 -6.34 -17.48 -0.68
N LEU A 119 -5.67 -17.64 0.45
CA LEU A 119 -6.23 -18.39 1.60
C LEU A 119 -7.43 -17.66 2.22
N GLY A 120 -7.38 -16.32 2.31
CA GLY A 120 -8.53 -15.51 2.74
C GLY A 120 -9.73 -15.65 1.81
N ALA A 121 -9.48 -15.59 0.49
CA ALA A 121 -10.52 -15.79 -0.53
C ALA A 121 -11.08 -17.21 -0.51
N TYR A 122 -10.23 -18.25 -0.35
CA TYR A 122 -10.64 -19.61 -0.14
C TYR A 122 -11.57 -19.74 1.09
N ALA A 123 -11.14 -19.18 2.22
CA ALA A 123 -11.90 -19.18 3.46
C ALA A 123 -13.26 -18.46 3.32
N ALA A 124 -13.29 -17.32 2.61
CA ALA A 124 -14.51 -16.57 2.31
C ALA A 124 -15.48 -17.39 1.43
N ALA A 125 -14.98 -18.05 0.38
CA ALA A 125 -15.79 -18.92 -0.47
C ALA A 125 -16.32 -20.12 0.33
N ARG A 126 -15.53 -20.72 1.24
CA ARG A 126 -15.98 -21.79 2.15
C ARG A 126 -17.07 -21.28 3.11
N ALA A 127 -16.96 -20.03 3.60
CA ALA A 127 -18.02 -19.41 4.38
C ALA A 127 -19.34 -19.30 3.61
N LEU A 128 -19.28 -19.10 2.30
CA LEU A 128 -20.43 -19.09 1.39
C LEU A 128 -20.87 -20.50 0.92
N GLN A 129 -20.36 -21.57 1.54
CA GLN A 129 -20.67 -22.98 1.27
C GLN A 129 -20.17 -23.49 -0.09
N ALA A 130 -19.22 -22.82 -0.73
CA ALA A 130 -18.59 -23.38 -1.91
C ALA A 130 -17.83 -24.69 -1.58
N SER A 131 -17.80 -25.65 -2.49
CA SER A 131 -16.97 -26.85 -2.33
C SER A 131 -15.49 -26.47 -2.30
N PRO A 132 -14.58 -27.30 -1.71
CA PRO A 132 -13.17 -26.99 -1.68
C PRO A 132 -12.58 -26.62 -3.06
N ALA A 133 -12.94 -27.37 -4.10
CA ALA A 133 -12.48 -27.08 -5.47
C ALA A 133 -13.02 -25.74 -6.01
N MET A 134 -14.29 -25.39 -5.73
CA MET A 134 -14.85 -24.09 -6.09
C MET A 134 -14.21 -22.95 -5.28
N ALA A 135 -13.85 -23.21 -4.02
CA ALA A 135 -13.15 -22.24 -3.20
C ALA A 135 -11.72 -21.98 -3.72
N THR A 136 -11.00 -23.04 -4.19
CA THR A 136 -9.73 -22.88 -4.88
C THR A 136 -9.89 -22.05 -6.16
N ALA A 137 -10.91 -22.30 -6.97
CA ALA A 137 -11.17 -21.50 -8.16
C ALA A 137 -11.47 -20.02 -7.82
N ALA A 138 -12.28 -19.78 -6.77
CA ALA A 138 -12.52 -18.43 -6.27
C ALA A 138 -11.23 -17.72 -5.87
N ALA A 139 -10.38 -18.42 -5.10
CA ALA A 139 -9.07 -17.91 -4.68
C ALA A 139 -8.21 -17.51 -5.87
N MET A 140 -8.15 -18.34 -6.92
CA MET A 140 -7.39 -18.05 -8.12
C MET A 140 -7.92 -16.82 -8.87
N PHE A 141 -9.24 -16.73 -9.12
CA PHE A 141 -9.83 -15.55 -9.78
C PHE A 141 -9.56 -14.24 -9.02
N VAL A 142 -9.66 -14.30 -7.70
CA VAL A 142 -9.47 -13.14 -6.83
C VAL A 142 -8.00 -12.72 -6.79
N THR A 143 -7.09 -13.67 -6.57
CA THR A 143 -5.66 -13.38 -6.38
C THR A 143 -4.97 -12.95 -7.68
N PHE A 144 -5.41 -13.51 -8.82
CA PHE A 144 -4.90 -13.16 -10.13
C PHE A 144 -5.84 -12.23 -10.92
N ASN A 145 -6.66 -11.46 -10.21
CA ASN A 145 -7.36 -10.34 -10.80
C ASN A 145 -6.35 -9.36 -11.41
N VAL A 146 -6.65 -8.85 -12.61
CA VAL A 146 -5.68 -8.06 -13.37
C VAL A 146 -5.23 -6.80 -12.62
N HIS A 147 -6.16 -6.11 -11.94
CA HIS A 147 -5.81 -4.95 -11.13
C HIS A 147 -4.86 -5.34 -9.99
N LEU A 148 -5.22 -6.39 -9.23
CA LEU A 148 -4.39 -6.83 -8.10
C LEU A 148 -2.99 -7.27 -8.56
N LEU A 149 -2.89 -7.98 -9.69
CA LEU A 149 -1.62 -8.48 -10.22
C LEU A 149 -0.75 -7.36 -10.81
N TYR A 150 -1.33 -6.55 -11.71
CA TYR A 150 -0.57 -5.57 -12.51
C TYR A 150 -0.36 -4.23 -11.83
N TRP A 151 -1.15 -3.91 -10.79
CA TRP A 151 -1.06 -2.65 -10.07
C TRP A 151 -0.66 -2.85 -8.62
N ASP A 152 -1.49 -3.54 -7.82
CA ASP A 152 -1.23 -3.62 -6.38
C ASP A 152 0.00 -4.48 -6.08
N ALA A 153 0.11 -5.67 -6.70
CA ALA A 153 1.22 -6.58 -6.45
C ALA A 153 2.54 -6.11 -7.08
N SER A 154 2.47 -5.47 -8.25
CA SER A 154 3.66 -5.02 -8.98
C SER A 154 4.22 -3.70 -8.49
N SER A 155 3.35 -2.79 -8.00
CA SER A 155 3.72 -1.39 -7.77
C SER A 155 3.29 -0.85 -6.40
N TRP A 156 2.16 -1.33 -5.84
CA TRP A 156 1.61 -0.79 -4.59
C TRP A 156 1.50 -1.84 -3.49
N THR A 157 2.63 -2.30 -2.96
CA THR A 157 2.69 -3.31 -1.89
C THR A 157 1.71 -3.06 -0.73
N PRO A 158 1.50 -1.82 -0.23
CA PRO A 158 0.51 -1.55 0.82
C PRO A 158 -0.93 -1.90 0.41
N ALA A 159 -1.28 -1.72 -0.87
CA ALA A 159 -2.60 -2.08 -1.39
C ALA A 159 -2.78 -3.61 -1.41
N LEU A 160 -1.77 -4.36 -1.87
CA LEU A 160 -1.76 -5.83 -1.81
C LEU A 160 -1.91 -6.33 -0.37
N ILE A 161 -1.18 -5.75 0.58
CA ILE A 161 -1.27 -6.13 2.00
C ILE A 161 -2.67 -5.86 2.54
N GLY A 162 -3.22 -4.68 2.28
CA GLY A 162 -4.59 -4.31 2.66
C GLY A 162 -5.64 -5.25 2.06
N PHE A 163 -5.50 -5.60 0.78
CA PHE A 163 -6.36 -6.57 0.11
C PHE A 163 -6.28 -7.96 0.73
N SER A 164 -5.08 -8.41 1.10
CA SER A 164 -4.88 -9.73 1.70
C SER A 164 -5.64 -9.87 3.02
N TRP A 165 -5.60 -8.87 3.87
CA TRP A 165 -6.32 -8.86 5.14
C TRP A 165 -7.81 -8.55 4.99
N PHE A 166 -8.21 -7.79 3.96
CA PHE A 166 -9.61 -7.63 3.59
C PHE A 166 -10.27 -8.98 3.30
N ALA A 167 -9.61 -9.87 2.55
CA ALA A 167 -10.14 -11.19 2.24
C ALA A 167 -10.42 -12.01 3.51
N TRP A 168 -9.52 -11.99 4.50
CA TRP A 168 -9.71 -12.66 5.79
C TRP A 168 -10.78 -11.99 6.65
N PHE A 169 -10.84 -10.65 6.63
CA PHE A 169 -11.88 -9.92 7.36
C PHE A 169 -13.27 -10.28 6.84
N VAL A 170 -13.46 -10.28 5.52
CA VAL A 170 -14.73 -10.68 4.89
C VAL A 170 -15.05 -12.15 5.21
N ALA A 171 -14.07 -13.04 5.17
CA ALA A 171 -14.25 -14.43 5.58
C ALA A 171 -14.78 -14.53 7.03
N SER A 172 -14.20 -13.76 7.96
CA SER A 172 -14.62 -13.75 9.37
C SER A 172 -16.05 -13.25 9.56
N ILE A 173 -16.45 -12.19 8.81
CA ILE A 173 -17.82 -11.67 8.80
C ILE A 173 -18.80 -12.73 8.29
N TRP A 174 -18.51 -13.39 7.15
CA TRP A 174 -19.40 -14.41 6.57
C TRP A 174 -19.45 -15.69 7.41
N TRP A 175 -18.37 -16.09 8.08
CA TRP A 175 -18.42 -17.17 9.07
C TRP A 175 -19.33 -16.81 10.25
N THR A 176 -19.20 -15.59 10.78
CA THR A 176 -20.02 -15.10 11.90
C THR A 176 -21.50 -15.00 11.51
N ARG A 177 -21.80 -14.56 10.27
CA ARG A 177 -23.16 -14.57 9.71
C ARG A 177 -23.82 -15.95 9.79
N ARG A 178 -23.05 -17.03 9.62
CA ARG A 178 -23.53 -18.40 9.70
C ARG A 178 -23.51 -18.98 11.10
N ASN A 179 -22.53 -18.62 11.87
CA ASN A 179 -22.34 -19.12 13.22
C ASN A 179 -21.68 -18.02 14.08
N ILE A 180 -22.45 -17.48 14.99
CA ILE A 180 -22.00 -16.38 15.87
C ILE A 180 -20.76 -16.74 16.71
N ARG A 181 -20.48 -18.04 16.90
CA ARG A 181 -19.26 -18.52 17.56
C ARG A 181 -17.98 -18.09 16.85
N CYS A 182 -18.07 -17.72 15.58
CA CYS A 182 -16.92 -17.22 14.82
C CYS A 182 -16.64 -15.73 15.05
N ALA A 183 -17.46 -15.02 15.85
CA ALA A 183 -17.28 -13.60 16.12
C ALA A 183 -15.88 -13.21 16.63
N PRO A 184 -15.14 -14.02 17.42
CA PRO A 184 -13.78 -13.69 17.84
C PRO A 184 -12.76 -13.53 16.71
N PHE A 185 -13.03 -14.07 15.51
CA PHE A 185 -12.14 -13.88 14.35
C PHE A 185 -12.25 -12.48 13.74
N ILE A 186 -13.38 -11.76 13.95
CA ILE A 186 -13.60 -10.41 13.43
C ILE A 186 -12.56 -9.42 13.96
N PRO A 187 -12.35 -9.26 15.30
CA PRO A 187 -11.36 -8.32 15.81
C PRO A 187 -9.93 -8.66 15.40
N ILE A 188 -9.58 -9.95 15.26
CA ILE A 188 -8.24 -10.37 14.82
C ILE A 188 -8.00 -9.97 13.36
N ALA A 189 -8.89 -10.39 12.45
CA ALA A 189 -8.78 -10.07 11.04
C ALA A 189 -8.95 -8.56 10.78
N GLY A 190 -9.83 -7.90 11.53
CA GLY A 190 -10.05 -6.46 11.46
C GLY A 190 -8.85 -5.64 11.93
N TYR A 191 -8.17 -6.05 13.01
CA TYR A 191 -6.92 -5.44 13.41
C TYR A 191 -5.84 -5.54 12.32
N LEU A 192 -5.68 -6.72 11.73
CA LEU A 192 -4.72 -6.94 10.64
C LEU A 192 -5.06 -6.08 9.40
N LEU A 193 -6.36 -5.95 9.08
CA LEU A 193 -6.83 -5.08 8.01
C LEU A 193 -6.52 -3.60 8.28
N VAL A 194 -6.85 -3.10 9.47
CA VAL A 194 -6.63 -1.68 9.82
C VAL A 194 -5.15 -1.37 9.92
N SER A 195 -4.37 -2.26 10.56
CA SER A 195 -2.92 -2.07 10.73
C SER A 195 -2.12 -2.23 9.42
N ALA A 196 -2.72 -2.78 8.36
CA ALA A 196 -2.15 -2.75 7.01
C ALA A 196 -2.13 -1.34 6.39
N GLY A 197 -2.97 -0.44 6.89
CA GLY A 197 -2.94 0.98 6.56
C GLY A 197 -3.48 1.36 5.17
N TRP A 198 -4.31 0.52 4.53
CA TRP A 198 -4.90 0.81 3.22
C TRP A 198 -6.36 1.27 3.34
N PRO A 199 -6.69 2.58 3.19
CA PRO A 199 -8.02 3.11 3.47
C PRO A 199 -9.15 2.48 2.64
N HIS A 200 -8.90 2.18 1.36
CA HIS A 200 -9.89 1.56 0.48
C HIS A 200 -10.33 0.18 0.98
N ALA A 201 -9.37 -0.61 1.50
CA ALA A 201 -9.65 -1.91 2.10
C ALA A 201 -10.50 -1.79 3.37
N MET A 202 -10.19 -0.79 4.21
CA MET A 202 -10.94 -0.52 5.44
C MET A 202 -12.38 -0.11 5.13
N ILE A 203 -12.59 0.79 4.17
CA ILE A 203 -13.93 1.24 3.74
C ILE A 203 -14.71 0.06 3.17
N ALA A 204 -14.14 -0.69 2.22
CA ALA A 204 -14.80 -1.84 1.64
C ALA A 204 -15.16 -2.90 2.70
N GLY A 205 -14.24 -3.19 3.64
CA GLY A 205 -14.49 -4.07 4.77
C GLY A 205 -15.60 -3.57 5.70
N GLY A 206 -15.60 -2.27 6.00
CA GLY A 206 -16.65 -1.60 6.79
C GLY A 206 -18.03 -1.71 6.14
N VAL A 207 -18.11 -1.53 4.80
CA VAL A 207 -19.35 -1.72 4.04
C VAL A 207 -19.85 -3.17 4.16
N VAL A 208 -18.96 -4.16 4.01
CA VAL A 208 -19.33 -5.57 4.18
C VAL A 208 -19.88 -5.83 5.59
N ALA A 209 -19.17 -5.37 6.62
CA ALA A 209 -19.58 -5.59 8.01
C ALA A 209 -20.94 -4.93 8.30
N LEU A 210 -21.12 -3.67 7.87
CA LEU A 210 -22.34 -2.92 8.09
C LEU A 210 -23.54 -3.58 7.40
N VAL A 211 -23.44 -3.87 6.09
CA VAL A 211 -24.57 -4.42 5.32
C VAL A 211 -24.95 -5.80 5.80
N VAL A 212 -23.98 -6.68 6.14
CA VAL A 212 -24.26 -8.00 6.72
C VAL A 212 -24.91 -7.86 8.09
N GLY A 213 -24.43 -6.95 8.95
CA GLY A 213 -25.05 -6.71 10.25
C GLY A 213 -26.50 -6.23 10.13
N LEU A 214 -26.75 -5.25 9.27
CA LEU A 214 -28.10 -4.75 8.99
C LEU A 214 -29.01 -5.83 8.42
N GLU A 215 -28.53 -6.66 7.48
CA GLU A 215 -29.31 -7.79 6.96
C GLU A 215 -29.79 -8.71 8.09
N GLN A 216 -28.89 -9.12 8.96
CA GLN A 216 -29.22 -10.06 10.02
C GLN A 216 -30.22 -9.47 11.03
N LEU A 217 -30.15 -8.17 11.27
CA LEU A 217 -31.12 -7.45 12.11
C LEU A 217 -32.48 -7.34 11.43
N PHE A 218 -32.55 -6.82 10.19
CA PHE A 218 -33.81 -6.61 9.48
C PHE A 218 -34.53 -7.92 9.10
N THR A 219 -33.79 -8.97 8.83
CA THR A 219 -34.36 -10.30 8.57
C THR A 219 -34.67 -11.07 9.84
N ARG A 220 -34.36 -10.52 11.02
CA ARG A 220 -34.55 -11.13 12.35
C ARG A 220 -33.89 -12.53 12.45
N GLN A 221 -32.82 -12.76 11.72
CA GLN A 221 -32.08 -14.03 11.82
C GLN A 221 -31.24 -14.09 13.08
N TRP A 222 -30.76 -12.96 13.56
CA TRP A 222 -30.11 -12.86 14.86
C TRP A 222 -31.10 -12.42 15.95
N LYS A 223 -30.96 -13.04 17.11
CA LYS A 223 -31.54 -12.55 18.37
C LYS A 223 -30.73 -11.33 18.84
N THR A 224 -31.32 -10.51 19.70
CA THR A 224 -30.66 -9.33 20.26
C THR A 224 -29.26 -9.62 20.81
N ARG A 225 -29.10 -10.78 21.50
CA ARG A 225 -27.79 -11.19 22.04
C ARG A 225 -26.74 -11.42 20.95
N GLU A 226 -27.10 -12.04 19.85
CA GLU A 226 -26.18 -12.30 18.73
C GLU A 226 -25.79 -11.00 18.02
N ALA A 227 -26.74 -10.08 17.86
CA ALA A 227 -26.50 -8.74 17.34
C ALA A 227 -25.51 -7.96 18.23
N LEU A 228 -25.67 -8.05 19.57
CA LEU A 228 -24.76 -7.42 20.52
C LEU A 228 -23.35 -8.03 20.46
N ILE A 229 -23.24 -9.36 20.34
CA ILE A 229 -21.95 -10.04 20.16
C ILE A 229 -21.25 -9.57 18.89
N TYR A 230 -21.99 -9.47 17.78
CA TYR A 230 -21.44 -8.97 16.53
C TYR A 230 -20.99 -7.52 16.61
N ALA A 231 -21.82 -6.66 17.19
CA ALA A 231 -21.46 -5.26 17.42
C ALA A 231 -20.22 -5.12 18.32
N ALA A 232 -20.14 -5.89 19.40
CA ALA A 232 -18.97 -5.92 20.28
C ALA A 232 -17.71 -6.39 19.52
N ALA A 233 -17.82 -7.37 18.63
CA ALA A 233 -16.70 -7.81 17.80
C ALA A 233 -16.22 -6.70 16.84
N CYS A 234 -17.16 -5.99 16.20
CA CYS A 234 -16.81 -4.86 15.33
C CYS A 234 -16.18 -3.67 16.12
N ILE A 235 -16.72 -3.36 17.30
CA ILE A 235 -16.15 -2.32 18.20
C ILE A 235 -14.74 -2.72 18.64
N SER A 236 -14.51 -3.99 18.92
CA SER A 236 -13.18 -4.49 19.31
C SER A 236 -12.13 -4.27 18.23
N VAL A 237 -12.50 -4.23 16.95
CA VAL A 237 -11.58 -3.85 15.85
C VAL A 237 -11.07 -2.42 16.08
N ALA A 238 -11.96 -1.47 16.35
CA ALA A 238 -11.58 -0.08 16.57
C ALA A 238 -10.70 0.08 17.81
N LEU A 239 -11.04 -0.63 18.90
CA LEU A 239 -10.27 -0.59 20.16
C LEU A 239 -8.85 -1.14 19.97
N LEU A 240 -8.71 -2.32 19.36
CA LEU A 240 -7.41 -2.95 19.10
C LEU A 240 -6.56 -2.15 18.11
N SER A 241 -7.20 -1.42 17.20
CA SER A 241 -6.51 -0.61 16.18
C SER A 241 -6.19 0.81 16.67
N SER A 242 -6.41 1.12 17.94
CA SER A 242 -6.15 2.46 18.52
C SER A 242 -4.73 2.99 18.29
N PRO A 243 -3.64 2.18 18.29
CA PRO A 243 -2.31 2.69 17.95
C PRO A 243 -2.24 3.25 16.54
N VAL A 244 -2.97 2.65 15.60
CA VAL A 244 -2.95 3.04 14.17
C VAL A 244 -3.67 4.37 13.96
N TRP A 245 -4.95 4.44 14.34
CA TRP A 245 -5.77 5.62 14.01
C TRP A 245 -5.46 6.83 14.90
N ILE A 246 -5.08 6.63 16.19
CA ILE A 246 -4.65 7.75 17.04
C ILE A 246 -3.33 8.33 16.52
N SER A 247 -2.34 7.48 16.18
CA SER A 247 -1.09 7.96 15.59
C SER A 247 -1.35 8.68 14.27
N ALA A 248 -2.14 8.09 13.36
CA ALA A 248 -2.47 8.73 12.10
C ALA A 248 -3.07 10.13 12.28
N GLN A 249 -4.01 10.29 13.24
CA GLN A 249 -4.66 11.57 13.51
C GLN A 249 -3.66 12.59 14.05
N VAL A 250 -2.87 12.23 15.07
CA VAL A 250 -1.93 13.17 15.70
C VAL A 250 -0.81 13.58 14.74
N PHE A 251 -0.29 12.66 13.95
CA PHE A 251 0.79 12.97 13.02
C PHE A 251 0.29 13.70 11.76
N ALA A 252 -1.01 13.60 11.44
CA ALA A 252 -1.60 14.35 10.32
C ALA A 252 -1.47 15.88 10.48
N ASP A 253 -1.53 16.37 11.72
CA ASP A 253 -1.39 17.81 12.04
C ASP A 253 0.05 18.33 11.83
N TRP A 254 1.02 17.44 11.62
CA TRP A 254 2.43 17.76 11.39
C TRP A 254 2.85 17.55 9.93
N ALA A 255 1.92 17.06 9.11
CA ALA A 255 2.21 16.71 7.72
C ALA A 255 1.75 17.82 6.76
N ALA A 256 2.62 18.24 5.87
CA ALA A 256 2.33 19.19 4.79
C ALA A 256 1.44 18.60 3.68
N ARG A 257 0.67 17.55 3.97
CA ARG A 257 -0.20 16.91 2.98
C ARG A 257 -1.37 17.82 2.61
N ALA A 258 -1.15 18.71 1.66
CA ALA A 258 -2.23 19.48 1.08
C ALA A 258 -3.20 18.54 0.34
N PRO A 259 -4.51 18.54 0.69
CA PRO A 259 -5.52 17.76 -0.05
C PRO A 259 -5.58 18.15 -1.53
N HIS A 260 -5.10 19.32 -1.88
CA HIS A 260 -5.15 19.91 -3.21
C HIS A 260 -3.81 19.92 -3.97
N GLY A 261 -2.71 19.46 -3.35
CA GLY A 261 -1.37 19.50 -3.96
C GLY A 261 -1.06 18.39 -4.96
N LEU A 262 -1.95 17.40 -5.12
CA LEU A 262 -1.81 16.32 -6.09
C LEU A 262 -2.90 16.49 -7.16
N PHE A 263 -2.53 16.34 -8.42
CA PHE A 263 -3.46 16.30 -9.54
C PHE A 263 -4.40 15.09 -9.40
N ASN A 264 -5.56 15.29 -8.77
CA ASN A 264 -6.51 14.20 -8.52
C ASN A 264 -7.74 14.26 -9.44
N ASP A 265 -8.04 15.43 -10.01
CA ASP A 265 -9.22 15.60 -10.82
C ASP A 265 -9.12 14.85 -12.14
N GLY A 266 -10.08 13.97 -12.39
CA GLY A 266 -10.09 13.08 -13.54
C GLY A 266 -9.06 11.95 -13.51
N PHE A 267 -8.28 11.82 -12.44
CA PHE A 267 -7.17 10.88 -12.35
C PHE A 267 -7.63 9.51 -11.86
N LEU A 268 -7.29 8.46 -12.62
CA LEU A 268 -7.65 7.07 -12.33
C LEU A 268 -9.15 6.90 -12.03
N THR A 269 -9.97 7.45 -12.92
CA THR A 269 -11.43 7.31 -12.88
C THR A 269 -11.91 6.32 -13.93
N HIS A 270 -12.92 5.53 -13.59
CA HIS A 270 -13.58 4.62 -14.51
C HIS A 270 -14.64 5.33 -15.32
N GLN A 271 -14.73 4.99 -16.60
CA GLN A 271 -15.90 5.28 -17.40
C GLN A 271 -16.95 4.16 -17.25
N LEU A 272 -18.24 4.46 -17.44
CA LEU A 272 -19.32 3.47 -17.30
C LEU A 272 -19.16 2.26 -18.24
N ASP A 273 -18.60 2.47 -19.43
CA ASP A 273 -18.33 1.39 -20.38
C ASP A 273 -17.36 0.34 -19.81
N SER A 274 -16.48 0.74 -18.91
CA SER A 274 -15.54 -0.16 -18.23
C SER A 274 -16.24 -1.26 -17.43
N LEU A 275 -17.44 -0.99 -16.91
CA LEU A 275 -18.23 -2.00 -16.19
C LEU A 275 -18.71 -3.12 -17.12
N VAL A 276 -18.98 -2.82 -18.39
CA VAL A 276 -19.37 -3.83 -19.39
C VAL A 276 -18.19 -4.72 -19.76
N LEU A 277 -16.96 -4.19 -19.65
CA LEU A 277 -15.73 -4.90 -20.05
C LEU A 277 -15.23 -5.89 -18.98
N THR A 278 -15.86 -5.96 -17.81
CA THR A 278 -15.38 -6.72 -16.64
C THR A 278 -15.30 -8.24 -16.84
N PHE A 279 -15.92 -8.79 -17.85
CA PHE A 279 -15.89 -10.23 -18.10
C PHE A 279 -14.90 -10.69 -19.19
N SER A 280 -14.32 -9.77 -19.97
CA SER A 280 -13.38 -10.12 -21.04
C SER A 280 -11.94 -9.73 -20.70
N PRO A 281 -11.00 -10.68 -20.67
CA PRO A 281 -9.58 -10.40 -20.45
C PRO A 281 -8.88 -9.88 -21.71
N PHE A 282 -9.58 -9.70 -22.83
CA PHE A 282 -8.99 -9.32 -24.12
C PHE A 282 -9.27 -7.86 -24.49
N VAL A 283 -10.17 -7.19 -23.76
CA VAL A 283 -10.59 -5.81 -24.06
C VAL A 283 -9.96 -4.85 -23.07
N GLN A 284 -9.26 -3.88 -23.61
CA GLN A 284 -8.57 -2.86 -22.82
C GLN A 284 -9.51 -1.72 -22.47
N PRO A 285 -9.65 -1.32 -21.21
CA PRO A 285 -10.46 -0.19 -20.81
C PRO A 285 -9.75 1.13 -21.14
N TYR A 286 -10.55 2.17 -21.24
CA TYR A 286 -10.07 3.54 -21.15
C TYR A 286 -10.16 3.99 -19.69
N VAL A 287 -9.04 4.42 -19.14
CA VAL A 287 -8.96 4.95 -17.78
C VAL A 287 -8.23 6.29 -17.86
N ASP A 288 -8.84 7.34 -17.35
CA ASP A 288 -8.17 8.62 -17.22
C ASP A 288 -7.05 8.48 -16.18
N GLY A 289 -5.83 8.70 -16.60
CA GLY A 289 -4.70 8.30 -15.79
C GLY A 289 -3.48 9.19 -15.93
N PHE A 290 -2.40 8.76 -15.33
CA PHE A 290 -1.12 9.44 -15.10
C PHE A 290 -0.55 10.29 -16.25
N ALA A 291 -1.03 10.14 -17.45
CA ALA A 291 -0.63 10.88 -18.63
C ALA A 291 -1.77 11.70 -19.24
N GLY A 292 -2.78 12.00 -18.48
CA GLY A 292 -3.94 12.76 -18.94
C GLY A 292 -4.98 11.86 -19.61
N GLN A 293 -4.71 11.17 -20.69
CA GLN A 293 -5.68 10.32 -21.37
C GLN A 293 -4.99 9.11 -22.00
N GLY A 294 -5.41 7.92 -21.64
CA GLY A 294 -4.81 6.73 -22.20
C GLY A 294 -5.64 5.46 -22.14
N PHE A 295 -5.52 4.65 -23.18
CA PHE A 295 -5.94 3.26 -23.10
C PHE A 295 -4.93 2.49 -22.29
N MET A 296 -5.39 1.81 -21.25
CA MET A 296 -4.54 0.88 -20.51
C MET A 296 -4.14 -0.28 -21.42
N PHE A 297 -2.91 -0.74 -21.29
CA PHE A 297 -2.42 -1.89 -22.07
C PHE A 297 -3.02 -3.19 -21.55
N GLU A 298 -3.22 -3.26 -20.23
CA GLU A 298 -3.83 -4.38 -19.57
C GLU A 298 -5.35 -4.22 -19.50
N PRO A 299 -6.13 -5.32 -19.54
CA PRO A 299 -7.56 -5.28 -19.29
C PRO A 299 -7.83 -5.12 -17.78
N ILE A 300 -7.38 -3.99 -17.21
CA ILE A 300 -7.31 -3.76 -15.77
C ILE A 300 -8.68 -3.85 -15.07
N THR A 301 -9.78 -3.63 -15.81
CA THR A 301 -11.15 -3.77 -15.31
C THR A 301 -11.66 -5.21 -15.33
N TYR A 302 -10.92 -6.14 -15.94
CA TYR A 302 -11.34 -7.53 -15.99
C TYR A 302 -11.46 -8.13 -14.59
N ILE A 303 -12.62 -8.74 -14.31
CA ILE A 303 -12.93 -9.43 -13.06
C ILE A 303 -12.90 -10.95 -13.28
N ALA A 304 -13.88 -11.46 -14.04
CA ALA A 304 -13.97 -12.89 -14.33
C ALA A 304 -14.94 -13.16 -15.49
N TRP A 305 -14.55 -14.04 -16.40
CA TRP A 305 -15.38 -14.47 -17.52
C TRP A 305 -16.64 -15.27 -17.09
N ILE A 306 -16.69 -15.74 -15.86
CA ILE A 306 -17.85 -16.46 -15.30
C ILE A 306 -19.00 -15.55 -14.91
N THR A 307 -18.79 -14.23 -14.87
CA THR A 307 -19.82 -13.27 -14.42
C THR A 307 -21.10 -13.30 -15.27
N PRO A 308 -21.07 -13.39 -16.63
CA PRO A 308 -22.28 -13.51 -17.42
C PRO A 308 -23.06 -14.81 -17.15
N LEU A 309 -22.35 -15.91 -16.88
CA LEU A 309 -22.95 -17.17 -16.52
C LEU A 309 -23.68 -17.10 -15.16
N ALA A 310 -23.04 -16.47 -14.17
CA ALA A 310 -23.66 -16.24 -12.87
C ALA A 310 -24.86 -15.29 -12.97
N ALA A 311 -24.73 -14.19 -13.75
CA ALA A 311 -25.80 -13.23 -13.96
C ALA A 311 -27.04 -13.88 -14.57
N TYR A 312 -26.89 -14.81 -15.52
CA TYR A 312 -28.00 -15.57 -16.07
C TYR A 312 -28.83 -16.27 -14.97
N TRP A 313 -28.16 -16.98 -14.06
CA TRP A 313 -28.83 -17.70 -12.98
C TRP A 313 -29.50 -16.75 -11.97
N VAL A 314 -28.92 -15.58 -11.70
CA VAL A 314 -29.53 -14.57 -10.84
C VAL A 314 -30.83 -14.03 -11.47
N VAL A 315 -30.83 -13.83 -12.80
CA VAL A 315 -32.01 -13.30 -13.51
C VAL A 315 -33.11 -14.36 -13.61
N THR A 316 -32.75 -15.61 -13.92
CA THR A 316 -33.74 -16.66 -14.23
C THR A 316 -34.26 -17.40 -12.99
N SER A 317 -33.46 -17.54 -11.92
CA SER A 317 -33.86 -18.25 -10.71
C SER A 317 -34.20 -17.33 -9.55
N ALA A 318 -35.48 -17.27 -9.18
CA ALA A 318 -35.94 -16.49 -8.01
C ALA A 318 -35.29 -16.99 -6.69
N ARG A 319 -35.05 -18.30 -6.58
CA ARG A 319 -34.41 -18.94 -5.42
C ARG A 319 -32.98 -18.44 -5.28
N ILE A 320 -32.20 -18.47 -6.36
CA ILE A 320 -30.79 -18.01 -6.37
C ILE A 320 -30.74 -16.51 -6.07
N ARG A 321 -31.57 -15.71 -6.73
CA ARG A 321 -31.66 -14.27 -6.48
C ARG A 321 -31.93 -13.96 -5.00
N LYS A 322 -32.86 -14.66 -4.36
CA LYS A 322 -33.13 -14.50 -2.92
C LYS A 322 -31.91 -14.88 -2.07
N LEU A 323 -31.20 -15.97 -2.45
CA LEU A 323 -30.03 -16.46 -1.72
C LEU A 323 -28.87 -15.48 -1.73
N VAL A 324 -28.59 -14.82 -2.85
CA VAL A 324 -27.42 -13.94 -3.04
C VAL A 324 -27.76 -12.45 -2.98
N ARG A 325 -29.01 -12.09 -2.65
CA ARG A 325 -29.47 -10.69 -2.69
C ARG A 325 -28.57 -9.73 -1.93
N VAL A 326 -28.20 -10.06 -0.72
CA VAL A 326 -27.37 -9.19 0.12
C VAL A 326 -25.94 -9.12 -0.40
N ASP A 327 -25.39 -10.23 -0.83
CA ASP A 327 -24.04 -10.29 -1.39
C ASP A 327 -23.95 -9.45 -2.68
N ILE A 328 -25.03 -9.41 -3.49
CA ILE A 328 -25.15 -8.51 -4.66
C ILE A 328 -25.20 -7.05 -4.21
N VAL A 329 -25.96 -6.72 -3.16
CA VAL A 329 -26.04 -5.35 -2.63
C VAL A 329 -24.65 -4.88 -2.17
N VAL A 330 -23.94 -5.70 -1.41
CA VAL A 330 -22.56 -5.40 -0.96
C VAL A 330 -21.63 -5.18 -2.15
N ALA A 331 -21.64 -6.13 -3.11
CA ALA A 331 -20.83 -6.01 -4.32
C ALA A 331 -21.18 -4.76 -5.13
N GLY A 332 -22.48 -4.44 -5.23
CA GLY A 332 -22.96 -3.24 -5.91
C GLY A 332 -22.48 -1.94 -5.27
N ILE A 333 -22.59 -1.82 -3.94
CA ILE A 333 -22.15 -0.61 -3.21
C ILE A 333 -20.65 -0.38 -3.41
N VAL A 334 -19.82 -1.43 -3.27
CA VAL A 334 -18.37 -1.31 -3.46
C VAL A 334 -18.02 -1.02 -4.93
N SER A 335 -18.76 -1.62 -5.88
CA SER A 335 -18.58 -1.34 -7.32
C SER A 335 -18.95 0.11 -7.68
N VAL A 336 -19.97 0.68 -7.05
CA VAL A 336 -20.30 2.12 -7.22
C VAL A 336 -19.17 3.00 -6.69
N GLY A 337 -18.47 2.56 -5.64
CA GLY A 337 -17.27 3.24 -5.14
C GLY A 337 -16.18 3.44 -6.21
N MET A 338 -16.09 2.54 -7.21
CA MET A 338 -15.18 2.69 -8.35
C MET A 338 -15.53 3.87 -9.28
N LEU A 339 -16.79 4.29 -9.29
CA LEU A 339 -17.30 5.41 -10.06
C LEU A 339 -17.35 6.70 -9.24
N GLY A 340 -16.78 6.68 -8.05
CA GLY A 340 -16.78 7.79 -7.11
C GLY A 340 -15.93 8.99 -7.59
N PRO A 341 -16.00 10.10 -6.83
CA PRO A 341 -15.17 11.27 -7.12
C PRO A 341 -13.69 10.93 -6.92
N SER A 342 -12.82 11.71 -7.58
CA SER A 342 -11.35 11.54 -7.51
C SER A 342 -10.80 11.60 -6.09
N ILE A 343 -11.51 12.33 -5.19
CA ILE A 343 -11.18 12.42 -3.76
C ILE A 343 -12.45 12.17 -2.95
N LEU A 344 -12.38 11.26 -1.99
CA LEU A 344 -13.43 10.97 -1.02
C LEU A 344 -12.83 10.77 0.37
N GLY A 345 -12.88 11.80 1.21
CA GLY A 345 -12.27 11.75 2.54
C GLY A 345 -10.78 11.38 2.47
N PRO A 346 -10.34 10.34 3.18
CA PRO A 346 -8.94 9.92 3.16
C PRO A 346 -8.52 9.15 1.90
N THR A 347 -9.47 8.88 0.99
CA THR A 347 -9.23 8.13 -0.25
C THR A 347 -9.15 9.05 -1.45
N ARG A 348 -8.28 8.69 -2.37
CA ARG A 348 -8.19 9.27 -3.70
C ARG A 348 -8.17 8.16 -4.75
N TRP A 349 -8.53 8.49 -6.00
CA TRP A 349 -8.51 7.57 -7.13
C TRP A 349 -9.48 6.39 -6.92
N PRO A 350 -10.73 6.55 -7.31
CA PRO A 350 -11.79 5.54 -7.09
C PRO A 350 -11.48 4.19 -7.72
N PHE A 351 -10.64 4.17 -8.76
CA PHE A 351 -10.07 2.98 -9.38
C PHE A 351 -9.48 1.97 -8.36
N ARG A 352 -8.96 2.44 -7.24
CA ARG A 352 -8.41 1.59 -6.16
C ARG A 352 -9.45 0.74 -5.43
N PHE A 353 -10.76 0.95 -5.69
CA PHE A 353 -11.81 0.04 -5.21
C PHE A 353 -11.98 -1.20 -6.09
N GLN A 354 -11.39 -1.24 -7.30
CA GLN A 354 -11.53 -2.35 -8.26
C GLN A 354 -11.24 -3.74 -7.69
N PRO A 355 -10.13 -4.02 -6.97
CA PRO A 355 -9.86 -5.36 -6.47
C PRO A 355 -10.88 -5.84 -5.43
N PHE A 356 -11.41 -4.94 -4.60
CA PHE A 356 -12.44 -5.25 -3.60
C PHE A 356 -13.78 -5.55 -4.25
N ALA A 357 -14.16 -4.79 -5.27
CA ALA A 357 -15.33 -5.06 -6.10
C ALA A 357 -15.18 -6.40 -6.82
N ALA A 358 -14.03 -6.67 -7.43
CA ALA A 358 -13.73 -7.93 -8.09
C ALA A 358 -13.85 -9.13 -7.14
N PHE A 359 -13.29 -9.01 -5.92
CA PHE A 359 -13.44 -10.03 -4.88
C PHE A 359 -14.93 -10.36 -4.63
N LEU A 360 -15.74 -9.34 -4.36
CA LEU A 360 -17.15 -9.52 -4.01
C LEU A 360 -17.95 -10.09 -5.17
N VAL A 361 -17.73 -9.60 -6.39
CA VAL A 361 -18.39 -10.11 -7.60
C VAL A 361 -18.04 -11.59 -7.86
N VAL A 362 -16.76 -11.96 -7.73
CA VAL A 362 -16.33 -13.37 -7.86
C VAL A 362 -16.99 -14.23 -6.79
N MET A 363 -17.05 -13.77 -5.54
CA MET A 363 -17.69 -14.52 -4.46
C MET A 363 -19.19 -14.75 -4.71
N VAL A 364 -19.89 -13.72 -5.23
CA VAL A 364 -21.30 -13.87 -5.68
C VAL A 364 -21.38 -14.90 -6.80
N ALA A 365 -20.54 -14.80 -7.83
CA ALA A 365 -20.56 -15.73 -8.96
C ALA A 365 -20.31 -17.18 -8.52
N ILE A 366 -19.34 -17.41 -7.67
CA ILE A 366 -19.04 -18.75 -7.12
C ILE A 366 -20.20 -19.30 -6.30
N ARG A 367 -20.81 -18.47 -5.45
CA ARG A 367 -21.99 -18.87 -4.66
C ARG A 367 -23.19 -19.24 -5.55
N VAL A 368 -23.43 -18.44 -6.59
CA VAL A 368 -24.46 -18.70 -7.59
C VAL A 368 -24.21 -20.03 -8.28
N LEU A 369 -23.04 -20.25 -8.86
CA LEU A 369 -22.70 -21.46 -9.59
C LEU A 369 -22.73 -22.71 -8.69
N GLN A 370 -22.27 -22.60 -7.44
CA GLN A 370 -22.37 -23.68 -6.46
C GLN A 370 -23.84 -24.06 -6.19
N SER A 371 -24.72 -23.06 -6.06
CA SER A 371 -26.14 -23.27 -5.77
C SER A 371 -26.92 -23.74 -6.98
N ALA A 372 -26.63 -23.23 -8.17
CA ALA A 372 -27.30 -23.59 -9.42
C ALA A 372 -27.02 -25.03 -9.89
N SER A 373 -25.93 -25.64 -9.38
CA SER A 373 -25.59 -27.04 -9.72
C SER A 373 -26.69 -28.06 -9.35
N THR A 374 -27.63 -27.68 -8.51
CA THR A 374 -28.79 -28.50 -8.12
C THR A 374 -30.04 -28.24 -8.99
N GLU A 375 -30.05 -27.21 -9.83
CA GLU A 375 -31.19 -26.78 -10.64
C GLU A 375 -31.05 -27.21 -12.12
N LYS A 376 -31.34 -28.47 -12.43
CA LYS A 376 -31.13 -29.01 -13.78
C LYS A 376 -32.10 -28.51 -14.85
N SER A 377 -33.34 -28.12 -14.50
CA SER A 377 -34.39 -27.74 -15.46
C SER A 377 -34.15 -26.42 -16.19
N GLU A 378 -33.53 -25.45 -15.54
CA GLU A 378 -33.23 -24.12 -16.12
C GLU A 378 -31.98 -24.15 -17.03
N ALA A 379 -31.15 -25.15 -16.87
CA ALA A 379 -29.87 -25.24 -17.57
C ALA A 379 -30.00 -25.34 -19.10
N SER A 380 -31.06 -25.97 -19.59
CA SER A 380 -31.30 -26.10 -21.03
C SER A 380 -31.68 -24.77 -21.70
N ARG A 381 -32.25 -23.83 -20.96
CA ARG A 381 -32.69 -22.54 -21.44
C ARG A 381 -31.51 -21.56 -21.65
N PHE A 382 -30.36 -21.77 -20.96
CA PHE A 382 -29.20 -20.88 -21.10
C PHE A 382 -28.71 -20.82 -22.55
N ILE A 383 -28.51 -21.94 -23.19
CA ILE A 383 -28.02 -21.99 -24.59
C ILE A 383 -28.99 -21.28 -25.55
N GLY A 384 -30.32 -21.42 -25.30
CA GLY A 384 -31.34 -20.69 -26.05
C GLY A 384 -31.21 -19.17 -25.93
N ALA A 385 -31.06 -18.66 -24.71
CA ALA A 385 -30.87 -17.23 -24.44
C ALA A 385 -29.48 -16.73 -24.94
N TRP A 386 -28.44 -17.56 -24.73
CA TRP A 386 -27.06 -17.21 -25.09
C TRP A 386 -26.86 -16.97 -26.60
N LYS A 387 -27.61 -17.67 -27.45
CA LYS A 387 -27.61 -17.45 -28.90
C LYS A 387 -27.90 -16.01 -29.29
N TRP A 388 -28.68 -15.30 -28.47
CA TRP A 388 -29.04 -13.90 -28.72
C TRP A 388 -28.15 -12.94 -27.92
N ILE A 389 -27.80 -13.29 -26.68
CA ILE A 389 -26.97 -12.44 -25.79
C ILE A 389 -25.55 -12.33 -26.32
N ALA A 390 -24.94 -13.44 -26.77
CA ALA A 390 -23.56 -13.44 -27.18
C ALA A 390 -23.27 -12.53 -28.38
N PRO A 391 -24.05 -12.54 -29.49
CA PRO A 391 -23.84 -11.62 -30.59
C PRO A 391 -24.00 -10.14 -30.17
N VAL A 392 -24.99 -9.82 -29.32
CA VAL A 392 -25.20 -8.46 -28.82
C VAL A 392 -24.03 -8.02 -27.94
N ALA A 393 -23.57 -8.87 -27.02
CA ALA A 393 -22.40 -8.59 -26.21
C ALA A 393 -21.14 -8.42 -27.06
N TRP A 394 -20.97 -9.27 -28.06
CA TRP A 394 -19.83 -9.15 -28.99
C TRP A 394 -19.86 -7.82 -29.76
N LEU A 395 -21.02 -7.45 -30.33
CA LEU A 395 -21.20 -6.16 -31.03
C LEU A 395 -20.93 -4.98 -30.11
N ALA A 396 -21.49 -5.00 -28.88
CA ALA A 396 -21.29 -3.93 -27.92
C ALA A 396 -19.80 -3.76 -27.55
N LEU A 397 -19.10 -4.86 -27.25
CA LEU A 397 -17.68 -4.83 -26.92
C LEU A 397 -16.82 -4.37 -28.09
N THR A 398 -17.16 -4.83 -29.32
CA THR A 398 -16.42 -4.46 -30.53
C THR A 398 -16.67 -3.00 -30.92
N ALA A 399 -17.88 -2.48 -30.72
CA ALA A 399 -18.19 -1.06 -30.92
C ALA A 399 -17.40 -0.16 -29.97
N LEU A 400 -17.27 -0.58 -28.71
CA LEU A 400 -16.48 0.16 -27.71
C LEU A 400 -14.98 0.12 -28.01
N ARG A 401 -14.47 -1.00 -28.57
CA ARG A 401 -13.03 -1.24 -28.80
C ARG A 401 -12.81 -1.98 -30.12
N PRO A 402 -12.89 -1.30 -31.26
CA PRO A 402 -12.86 -1.93 -32.61
C PRO A 402 -11.45 -2.34 -33.02
N ARG A 403 -10.91 -3.38 -32.42
CA ARG A 403 -9.60 -3.98 -32.73
C ARG A 403 -9.79 -5.44 -33.11
N LEU A 404 -9.24 -5.87 -34.25
CA LEU A 404 -9.48 -7.20 -34.80
C LEU A 404 -9.15 -8.35 -33.83
N ILE A 405 -7.94 -8.34 -33.27
CA ILE A 405 -7.51 -9.43 -32.36
C ILE A 405 -8.39 -9.52 -31.09
N PRO A 406 -8.60 -8.45 -30.33
CA PRO A 406 -9.54 -8.46 -29.20
C PRO A 406 -10.97 -8.89 -29.59
N MET A 407 -11.46 -8.50 -30.77
CA MET A 407 -12.76 -8.90 -31.29
C MET A 407 -12.85 -10.41 -31.48
N LEU A 408 -11.87 -11.01 -32.16
CA LEU A 408 -11.82 -12.45 -32.41
C LEU A 408 -11.68 -13.24 -31.11
N LEU A 409 -10.79 -12.83 -30.22
CA LEU A 409 -10.60 -13.47 -28.91
C LEU A 409 -11.84 -13.36 -28.04
N THR A 410 -12.55 -12.23 -28.09
CA THR A 410 -13.84 -12.07 -27.36
C THR A 410 -14.91 -12.97 -27.95
N ALA A 411 -15.00 -13.14 -29.29
CA ALA A 411 -15.91 -14.08 -29.89
C ALA A 411 -15.61 -15.53 -29.44
N LEU A 412 -14.33 -15.93 -29.42
CA LEU A 412 -13.91 -17.24 -28.90
C LEU A 412 -14.27 -17.41 -27.42
N LEU A 413 -14.10 -16.36 -26.61
CA LEU A 413 -14.51 -16.38 -25.20
C LEU A 413 -16.00 -16.63 -25.02
N LEU A 414 -16.84 -15.93 -25.81
CA LEU A 414 -18.30 -16.11 -25.75
C LEU A 414 -18.74 -17.53 -26.14
N VAL A 415 -18.07 -18.14 -27.15
CA VAL A 415 -18.24 -19.55 -27.46
C VAL A 415 -17.74 -20.43 -26.31
N GLY A 416 -16.58 -20.10 -25.74
CA GLY A 416 -16.02 -20.78 -24.58
C GLY A 416 -16.97 -20.78 -23.36
N ILE A 417 -17.68 -19.69 -23.10
CA ILE A 417 -18.68 -19.58 -22.02
C ILE A 417 -19.83 -20.58 -22.27
N ALA A 418 -20.32 -20.72 -23.51
CA ALA A 418 -21.35 -21.71 -23.85
C ALA A 418 -20.87 -23.15 -23.66
N VAL A 419 -19.63 -23.45 -24.07
CA VAL A 419 -19.00 -24.78 -23.86
C VAL A 419 -18.82 -25.03 -22.35
N ALA A 420 -18.31 -24.06 -21.61
CA ALA A 420 -18.13 -24.15 -20.16
C ALA A 420 -19.45 -24.41 -19.44
N HIS A 421 -20.54 -23.73 -19.84
CA HIS A 421 -21.88 -24.00 -19.33
C HIS A 421 -22.31 -25.44 -19.62
N ARG A 422 -22.08 -25.93 -20.84
CA ARG A 422 -22.42 -27.31 -21.20
C ARG A 422 -21.65 -28.33 -20.35
N ILE A 423 -20.36 -28.10 -20.12
CA ILE A 423 -19.53 -28.91 -19.22
C ILE A 423 -20.09 -28.85 -17.78
N TYR A 424 -20.41 -27.65 -17.30
CA TYR A 424 -20.99 -27.43 -15.98
C TYR A 424 -22.26 -28.26 -15.77
N VAL A 425 -23.17 -28.21 -16.73
CA VAL A 425 -24.46 -28.97 -16.66
C VAL A 425 -24.25 -30.47 -16.78
N SER A 426 -23.38 -30.91 -17.72
CA SER A 426 -23.22 -32.35 -18.04
C SER A 426 -22.29 -33.09 -17.08
N LYS A 427 -21.20 -32.44 -16.63
CA LYS A 427 -20.16 -33.07 -15.80
C LYS A 427 -20.16 -32.56 -14.35
N GLY A 428 -20.94 -31.51 -14.08
CA GLY A 428 -21.07 -30.92 -12.75
C GLY A 428 -19.79 -30.22 -12.26
N LEU A 429 -19.85 -29.77 -11.00
CA LEU A 429 -18.75 -29.00 -10.38
C LEU A 429 -17.43 -29.76 -10.24
N ARG A 430 -17.46 -31.11 -10.28
CA ARG A 430 -16.26 -31.93 -10.12
C ARG A 430 -15.22 -31.68 -11.20
N ILE A 431 -15.67 -31.47 -12.45
CA ILE A 431 -14.81 -31.19 -13.60
C ILE A 431 -14.74 -29.66 -13.80
N PHE A 432 -15.84 -28.95 -13.58
CA PHE A 432 -15.93 -27.53 -13.86
C PHE A 432 -15.01 -26.68 -12.96
N ALA A 433 -14.89 -26.99 -11.66
CA ALA A 433 -14.06 -26.21 -10.75
C ALA A 433 -12.55 -26.25 -11.08
N PRO A 434 -11.93 -27.40 -11.38
CA PRO A 434 -10.55 -27.43 -11.88
C PRO A 434 -10.36 -26.66 -13.18
N LEU A 435 -11.33 -26.72 -14.11
CA LEU A 435 -11.28 -25.94 -15.36
C LEU A 435 -11.31 -24.42 -15.08
N LEU A 436 -12.06 -23.98 -14.08
CA LEU A 436 -12.04 -22.57 -13.66
C LEU A 436 -10.64 -22.15 -13.21
N SER A 437 -10.00 -22.92 -12.33
CA SER A 437 -8.62 -22.63 -11.89
C SER A 437 -7.63 -22.62 -13.05
N ALA A 438 -7.73 -23.61 -13.94
CA ALA A 438 -6.89 -23.67 -15.15
C ALA A 438 -7.10 -22.45 -16.07
N SER A 439 -8.35 -21.99 -16.22
CA SER A 439 -8.66 -20.82 -17.03
C SER A 439 -7.99 -19.54 -16.51
N VAL A 440 -7.86 -19.38 -15.17
CA VAL A 440 -7.15 -18.25 -14.58
C VAL A 440 -5.67 -18.31 -14.93
N ILE A 441 -5.03 -19.48 -14.81
CA ILE A 441 -3.62 -19.66 -15.17
C ILE A 441 -3.40 -19.35 -16.64
N LEU A 442 -4.27 -19.86 -17.53
CA LEU A 442 -4.19 -19.58 -18.96
C LEU A 442 -4.40 -18.10 -19.29
N THR A 443 -5.35 -17.45 -18.62
CA THR A 443 -5.56 -16.00 -18.78
C THR A 443 -4.32 -15.23 -18.30
N THR A 444 -3.74 -15.60 -17.16
CA THR A 444 -2.51 -14.95 -16.67
C THR A 444 -1.33 -15.19 -17.61
N ALA A 445 -1.17 -16.41 -18.15
CA ALA A 445 -0.15 -16.72 -19.14
C ALA A 445 -0.32 -15.89 -20.43
N TRP A 446 -1.56 -15.74 -20.89
CA TRP A 446 -1.88 -14.85 -22.03
C TRP A 446 -1.50 -13.40 -21.74
N LEU A 447 -1.86 -12.89 -20.55
CA LEU A 447 -1.52 -11.53 -20.15
C LEU A 447 0.00 -11.33 -20.11
N MET A 448 0.73 -12.31 -19.57
CA MET A 448 2.21 -12.28 -19.55
C MET A 448 2.82 -12.32 -20.96
N TYR A 449 2.12 -12.90 -21.91
CA TYR A 449 2.54 -12.84 -23.33
C TYR A 449 2.20 -11.49 -23.97
N ALA A 450 0.99 -11.00 -23.76
CA ALA A 450 0.47 -9.78 -24.40
C ALA A 450 1.02 -8.49 -23.77
N SER A 451 1.21 -8.48 -22.45
CA SER A 451 1.74 -7.36 -21.66
C SER A 451 2.67 -7.91 -20.57
N PRO A 452 3.92 -8.24 -20.91
CA PRO A 452 4.85 -8.88 -19.96
C PRO A 452 5.33 -7.96 -18.83
N SER A 453 5.07 -6.67 -18.96
CA SER A 453 5.41 -5.66 -17.95
C SER A 453 4.20 -4.80 -17.67
N PRO A 454 3.93 -4.46 -16.40
CA PRO A 454 2.93 -3.46 -16.06
C PRO A 454 3.22 -2.14 -16.77
N ALA A 455 2.18 -1.50 -17.29
CA ALA A 455 2.31 -0.20 -17.96
C ALA A 455 2.27 0.96 -16.93
N MET A 456 3.07 0.86 -15.89
CA MET A 456 3.16 1.92 -14.89
C MET A 456 4.13 3.01 -15.36
N PRO A 457 3.75 4.29 -15.21
CA PRO A 457 4.59 5.41 -15.67
C PRO A 457 5.86 5.60 -14.85
N GLY A 458 5.92 5.07 -13.65
CA GLY A 458 7.02 5.28 -12.70
C GLY A 458 8.19 4.30 -12.81
N ASP A 459 8.24 3.42 -13.82
CA ASP A 459 9.33 2.46 -13.96
C ASP A 459 10.65 3.16 -14.34
N ARG A 460 11.60 3.17 -13.43
CA ARG A 460 12.88 3.89 -13.54
C ARG A 460 14.07 3.01 -13.84
N ASN A 461 13.86 1.68 -13.91
CA ASN A 461 14.91 0.71 -14.12
C ASN A 461 16.08 0.81 -13.12
N ALA A 462 15.79 1.16 -11.85
CA ALA A 462 16.79 1.22 -10.80
C ALA A 462 17.53 -0.13 -10.66
N PRO A 463 18.80 -0.14 -10.23
CA PRO A 463 19.50 -1.39 -9.98
C PRO A 463 18.72 -2.28 -9.00
N SER A 464 18.63 -3.57 -9.30
CA SER A 464 18.04 -4.54 -8.37
C SER A 464 19.07 -5.16 -7.42
N SER A 465 20.36 -4.83 -7.55
CA SER A 465 21.41 -5.27 -6.65
C SER A 465 21.67 -4.22 -5.57
N ARG A 466 21.53 -4.61 -4.33
CA ARG A 466 21.84 -3.78 -3.14
C ARG A 466 23.28 -3.34 -3.13
N SER A 467 24.20 -4.25 -3.44
CA SER A 467 25.64 -3.96 -3.52
C SER A 467 25.96 -2.98 -4.65
N ALA A 468 25.28 -3.06 -5.79
CA ALA A 468 25.44 -2.08 -6.86
C ALA A 468 24.97 -0.69 -6.45
N ILE A 469 23.83 -0.57 -5.73
CA ILE A 469 23.36 0.69 -5.18
C ILE A 469 24.38 1.21 -4.15
N ALA A 470 24.87 0.36 -3.24
CA ALA A 470 25.86 0.74 -2.25
C ALA A 470 27.14 1.30 -2.89
N GLU A 471 27.68 0.64 -3.90
CA GLU A 471 28.90 1.10 -4.60
C GLU A 471 28.67 2.42 -5.34
N GLN A 472 27.50 2.60 -6.00
CA GLN A 472 27.18 3.83 -6.70
C GLN A 472 27.08 5.05 -5.79
N TYR A 473 26.61 4.86 -4.54
CA TYR A 473 26.39 5.93 -3.56
C TYR A 473 27.38 5.93 -2.40
N LYS A 474 28.46 5.14 -2.46
CA LYS A 474 29.49 5.04 -1.44
C LYS A 474 30.07 6.39 -1.03
N VAL A 475 30.14 7.33 -1.96
CA VAL A 475 30.63 8.69 -1.70
C VAL A 475 29.76 9.49 -0.71
N LEU A 476 28.51 9.02 -0.46
CA LEU A 476 27.61 9.63 0.51
C LEU A 476 27.77 9.06 1.92
N GLU A 477 28.55 7.97 2.08
CA GLU A 477 28.70 7.29 3.35
C GLU A 477 29.37 8.22 4.39
N GLY A 478 28.79 8.25 5.57
CA GLY A 478 29.22 9.11 6.65
C GLY A 478 28.68 10.53 6.55
N HIS A 479 27.90 10.90 5.52
CA HIS A 479 27.36 12.25 5.33
C HIS A 479 25.89 12.38 5.75
N ARG A 480 25.51 13.61 6.12
CA ARG A 480 24.13 14.06 6.20
C ARG A 480 23.81 14.88 4.96
N VAL A 481 23.00 14.29 4.08
CA VAL A 481 22.83 14.73 2.71
C VAL A 481 21.52 15.49 2.53
N PHE A 482 21.58 16.62 1.85
CA PHE A 482 20.44 17.29 1.25
C PHE A 482 20.45 17.05 -0.26
N VAL A 483 19.33 16.66 -0.84
CA VAL A 483 19.23 16.44 -2.30
C VAL A 483 18.49 17.63 -2.93
N LEU A 484 19.16 18.33 -3.84
CA LEU A 484 18.57 19.35 -4.71
C LEU A 484 18.23 18.70 -6.05
N GLN A 485 16.98 18.39 -6.26
CA GLN A 485 16.48 17.70 -7.46
C GLN A 485 15.33 18.47 -8.12
N GLY A 486 15.15 18.26 -9.42
CA GLY A 486 14.09 18.88 -10.21
C GLY A 486 12.72 18.24 -10.06
N ASP A 487 11.75 18.92 -10.66
CA ASP A 487 10.37 18.43 -10.76
C ASP A 487 10.26 17.43 -11.94
N LEU A 488 9.97 16.17 -11.61
CA LEU A 488 9.77 15.11 -12.58
C LEU A 488 8.58 15.35 -13.53
N ALA A 489 7.59 16.14 -13.12
CA ALA A 489 6.41 16.36 -13.94
C ALA A 489 6.73 17.13 -15.24
N GLY A 490 7.75 17.98 -15.24
CA GLY A 490 8.28 18.67 -16.42
C GLY A 490 9.14 17.79 -17.33
N ALA A 491 9.62 16.68 -16.82
CA ALA A 491 10.56 15.80 -17.51
C ALA A 491 9.90 14.61 -18.22
N MET A 492 8.56 14.53 -18.27
CA MET A 492 7.84 13.46 -18.94
C MET A 492 7.21 13.94 -20.25
N THR A 493 7.50 13.27 -21.36
CA THR A 493 6.76 13.44 -22.63
C THR A 493 5.84 12.26 -22.90
N ILE A 494 4.71 12.58 -23.54
CA ILE A 494 3.77 11.59 -24.02
C ILE A 494 4.17 11.21 -25.45
N GLU A 495 4.75 10.04 -25.65
CA GLU A 495 4.96 9.49 -26.99
C GLU A 495 3.70 8.76 -27.46
N LYS A 496 3.15 9.18 -28.59
CA LYS A 496 2.08 8.48 -29.29
C LYS A 496 2.67 7.63 -30.43
N LYS A 497 2.86 6.33 -30.19
CA LYS A 497 3.35 5.40 -31.20
C LYS A 497 2.32 4.31 -31.50
N ARG A 498 1.89 4.20 -32.76
CA ARG A 498 0.90 3.20 -33.23
C ARG A 498 -0.41 3.17 -32.41
N GLY A 499 -0.94 4.35 -32.02
CA GLY A 499 -2.17 4.43 -31.22
C GLY A 499 -2.00 4.04 -29.75
N ARG A 500 -0.77 3.89 -29.29
CA ARG A 500 -0.43 3.68 -27.87
C ARG A 500 0.19 4.96 -27.32
N PHE A 501 -0.21 5.33 -26.14
CA PHE A 501 0.46 6.39 -25.37
C PHE A 501 1.48 5.75 -24.45
N ARG A 502 2.71 6.23 -24.52
CA ARG A 502 3.76 5.84 -23.60
C ARG A 502 4.28 7.11 -22.96
N LEU A 503 4.28 7.15 -21.63
CA LEU A 503 5.09 8.12 -20.89
C LEU A 503 6.54 7.72 -21.11
N ILE A 504 7.29 8.59 -21.77
CA ILE A 504 8.73 8.48 -21.85
C ILE A 504 9.25 9.55 -20.90
N PRO A 505 9.99 9.15 -19.88
CA PRO A 505 10.83 10.11 -19.20
C PRO A 505 11.74 10.75 -20.25
N ASN A 506 11.71 12.07 -20.38
CA ASN A 506 12.70 12.81 -21.18
C ASN A 506 14.07 12.84 -20.48
N LEU A 507 14.26 11.93 -19.55
CA LEU A 507 15.37 11.90 -18.66
C LEU A 507 16.52 11.19 -19.36
N PRO A 508 17.72 11.76 -19.42
CA PRO A 508 18.92 11.00 -19.67
C PRO A 508 18.97 9.83 -18.70
N SER A 509 19.47 8.68 -19.12
CA SER A 509 19.62 7.46 -18.30
C SER A 509 20.28 7.69 -16.92
N ASP A 510 20.96 8.81 -16.77
CA ASP A 510 21.74 9.16 -15.60
C ASP A 510 20.96 9.95 -14.51
N ILE A 511 19.75 10.45 -14.81
CA ILE A 511 18.89 11.13 -13.80
C ILE A 511 18.37 10.14 -12.75
N THR A 512 18.31 8.86 -13.08
CA THR A 512 18.02 7.80 -12.13
C THR A 512 18.82 7.95 -10.82
N ALA A 513 19.98 8.60 -10.87
CA ALA A 513 20.83 8.76 -9.70
C ALA A 513 20.27 9.72 -8.66
N ALA A 514 19.84 10.94 -9.06
CA ALA A 514 19.26 11.89 -8.11
C ALA A 514 17.88 11.42 -7.61
N GLU A 515 17.07 10.87 -8.51
CA GLU A 515 15.79 10.28 -8.17
C GLU A 515 15.90 9.10 -7.20
N MET A 516 16.92 8.25 -7.34
CA MET A 516 17.14 7.14 -6.42
C MET A 516 17.49 7.62 -5.03
N ALA A 517 18.26 8.72 -4.91
CA ALA A 517 18.58 9.31 -3.61
C ALA A 517 17.34 9.90 -2.94
N ASP A 518 16.48 10.59 -3.69
CA ASP A 518 15.23 11.16 -3.18
C ASP A 518 14.15 10.11 -2.98
N GLY A 519 14.09 9.11 -3.83
CA GLY A 519 13.07 8.08 -3.86
C GLY A 519 13.12 7.04 -2.76
N ASN A 520 14.03 7.13 -1.82
CA ASN A 520 14.24 6.13 -0.75
C ASN A 520 14.92 4.81 -1.19
N ILE A 521 15.17 4.58 -2.46
CA ILE A 521 15.79 3.32 -2.87
C ILE A 521 17.19 3.15 -2.30
N ILE A 522 17.90 4.25 -2.09
CA ILE A 522 19.23 4.25 -1.48
C ILE A 522 19.22 3.69 -0.05
N LEU A 523 18.06 3.77 0.64
CA LEU A 523 17.89 3.15 1.96
C LEU A 523 18.03 1.63 1.91
N ALA A 524 17.77 1.03 0.75
CA ALA A 524 17.96 -0.39 0.54
C ALA A 524 19.44 -0.80 0.60
N ALA A 525 20.37 0.10 0.30
CA ALA A 525 21.81 -0.13 0.38
C ALA A 525 22.33 -0.20 1.82
N ASN A 526 21.56 0.31 2.79
CA ASN A 526 21.91 0.35 4.21
C ASN A 526 23.24 1.07 4.51
N LEU A 527 23.56 2.11 3.72
CA LEU A 527 24.73 2.97 3.93
C LEU A 527 24.57 3.75 5.24
N ASP A 528 25.70 4.11 5.88
CA ASP A 528 25.73 5.03 7.01
C ASP A 528 25.57 6.47 6.53
N THR A 529 24.40 6.79 5.99
CA THR A 529 24.03 8.09 5.42
C THR A 529 22.72 8.55 6.00
N GLU A 530 22.62 9.84 6.31
CA GLU A 530 21.37 10.48 6.72
C GLU A 530 20.85 11.38 5.61
N PHE A 531 19.56 11.24 5.23
CA PHE A 531 18.91 12.09 4.24
C PHE A 531 17.97 13.09 4.90
N VAL A 532 18.11 14.37 4.58
CA VAL A 532 17.25 15.45 5.08
C VAL A 532 16.01 15.64 4.21
N THR A 533 16.16 15.47 2.90
CA THR A 533 15.09 15.53 1.90
C THR A 533 14.78 14.16 1.33
N GLY A 534 13.58 14.01 0.76
CA GLY A 534 13.15 12.81 0.07
C GLY A 534 11.63 12.73 -0.03
N TYR A 535 11.16 11.66 -0.67
CA TYR A 535 9.74 11.40 -0.84
C TYR A 535 9.11 10.76 0.41
N SER A 536 8.03 11.36 0.90
CA SER A 536 7.13 10.78 1.90
C SER A 536 5.68 11.09 1.53
N ALA A 537 4.75 10.17 1.81
CA ALA A 537 3.33 10.46 1.68
C ALA A 537 2.81 11.36 2.83
N MET A 538 3.58 11.50 3.89
CA MET A 538 3.38 12.43 5.01
C MET A 538 4.64 13.25 5.24
N PRO A 539 5.00 14.18 4.32
CA PRO A 539 6.19 15.02 4.49
C PRO A 539 6.01 15.93 5.71
N HIS A 540 7.11 16.17 6.42
CA HIS A 540 7.10 16.99 7.62
C HIS A 540 6.93 18.48 7.26
N GLU A 541 5.82 19.10 7.67
CA GLU A 541 5.48 20.48 7.31
C GLU A 541 6.57 21.49 7.70
N GLY A 542 7.14 21.34 8.88
CA GLY A 542 8.23 22.22 9.34
C GLY A 542 9.46 22.15 8.45
N LEU A 543 9.85 20.96 7.96
CA LEU A 543 10.98 20.81 7.04
C LEU A 543 10.65 21.40 5.67
N GLU A 544 9.46 21.16 5.12
CA GLU A 544 9.03 21.77 3.86
C GLU A 544 8.99 23.28 3.95
N ASN A 545 8.49 23.82 5.06
CA ASN A 545 8.48 25.28 5.28
C ASN A 545 9.88 25.87 5.45
N LEU A 546 10.78 25.16 6.14
CA LEU A 546 12.17 25.61 6.36
C LEU A 546 12.94 25.66 5.04
N PHE A 547 12.82 24.64 4.21
CA PHE A 547 13.59 24.49 2.97
C PHE A 547 12.83 24.90 1.71
N LYS A 548 11.54 25.25 1.81
CA LYS A 548 10.71 25.59 0.65
C LYS A 548 10.67 24.49 -0.41
N THR A 549 10.73 23.23 0.03
CA THR A 549 10.55 22.09 -0.86
C THR A 549 9.08 21.98 -1.29
N ARG A 550 8.87 21.41 -2.47
CA ARG A 550 7.53 21.08 -2.97
C ARG A 550 7.15 19.64 -2.59
N VAL A 551 5.90 19.30 -2.85
CA VAL A 551 5.41 17.93 -2.75
C VAL A 551 6.39 16.97 -3.43
N PHE A 552 6.65 15.84 -2.81
CA PHE A 552 7.65 14.83 -3.18
C PHE A 552 9.12 15.24 -2.94
N GLY A 553 9.38 16.29 -2.18
CA GLY A 553 10.75 16.74 -1.89
C GLY A 553 11.41 17.52 -3.04
N TRP A 554 10.66 17.86 -4.09
CA TRP A 554 11.22 18.60 -5.23
C TRP A 554 11.69 19.98 -4.84
N SER A 555 12.81 20.37 -5.44
CA SER A 555 13.50 21.62 -5.18
C SER A 555 13.17 22.67 -6.22
N THR A 556 13.21 23.92 -5.79
CA THR A 556 13.07 25.11 -6.63
C THR A 556 14.23 26.07 -6.38
N SER A 557 14.28 27.17 -7.10
CA SER A 557 15.23 28.26 -6.79
C SER A 557 15.08 28.79 -5.36
N GLU A 558 13.82 28.79 -4.84
CA GLU A 558 13.55 29.17 -3.44
C GLU A 558 14.14 28.14 -2.45
N THR A 559 14.16 26.85 -2.81
CA THR A 559 14.78 25.80 -2.01
C THR A 559 16.28 26.01 -1.89
N ALA A 560 16.95 26.29 -3.01
CA ALA A 560 18.38 26.62 -3.01
C ALA A 560 18.69 27.86 -2.15
N ALA A 561 17.90 28.91 -2.29
CA ALA A 561 18.04 30.11 -1.46
C ALA A 561 17.77 29.84 0.03
N ALA A 562 16.76 29.02 0.34
CA ALA A 562 16.36 28.67 1.71
C ALA A 562 17.46 27.88 2.44
N LEU A 563 18.23 27.04 1.74
CA LEU A 563 19.38 26.34 2.33
C LEU A 563 20.38 27.30 2.98
N PHE A 564 20.68 28.42 2.31
CA PHE A 564 21.65 29.42 2.74
C PHE A 564 21.01 30.54 3.58
N ALA A 565 19.69 30.61 3.66
CA ALA A 565 18.98 31.58 4.49
C ALA A 565 19.37 31.44 5.96
N ARG A 566 19.56 32.59 6.65
CA ARG A 566 19.94 32.60 8.05
C ARG A 566 18.71 32.68 8.96
N ASP A 567 18.66 31.80 9.95
CA ASP A 567 17.65 31.86 10.99
C ASP A 567 17.76 33.15 11.82
N SER A 568 16.65 33.75 12.14
CA SER A 568 16.59 35.04 12.84
C SER A 568 17.11 34.99 14.27
N THR A 569 17.00 33.85 14.96
CA THR A 569 17.40 33.65 16.34
C THR A 569 18.88 33.29 16.46
N THR A 570 19.30 32.26 15.71
CA THR A 570 20.68 31.75 15.81
C THR A 570 21.67 32.44 14.89
N ARG A 571 21.18 33.13 13.84
CA ARG A 571 21.97 33.72 12.76
C ARG A 571 22.73 32.70 11.91
N LEU A 572 22.54 31.42 12.11
CA LEU A 572 23.13 30.34 11.33
C LEU A 572 22.36 30.09 10.05
N PRO A 573 23.01 29.67 8.96
CA PRO A 573 22.32 29.16 7.77
C PRO A 573 21.53 27.91 8.10
N ASN A 574 20.42 27.69 7.39
CA ASN A 574 19.53 26.53 7.63
C ASN A 574 20.27 25.19 7.43
N TYR A 575 21.22 25.11 6.47
CA TYR A 575 22.03 23.91 6.32
C TYR A 575 22.87 23.62 7.58
N THR A 576 23.37 24.65 8.26
CA THR A 576 24.11 24.49 9.52
C THR A 576 23.18 24.05 10.65
N LEU A 577 21.99 24.66 10.79
CA LEU A 577 21.01 24.27 11.81
C LEU A 577 20.64 22.79 11.74
N MET A 578 20.57 22.25 10.53
CA MET A 578 20.27 20.84 10.30
C MET A 578 21.50 19.94 10.27
N GLY A 579 22.71 20.51 10.47
CA GLY A 579 23.97 19.76 10.43
C GLY A 579 24.24 19.10 9.09
N ILE A 580 23.74 19.66 7.99
CA ILE A 580 23.99 19.19 6.63
C ILE A 580 25.47 19.42 6.29
N ASP A 581 26.16 18.40 5.84
CA ASP A 581 27.57 18.45 5.46
C ASP A 581 27.84 17.99 4.02
N ALA A 582 26.79 17.50 3.33
CA ALA A 582 26.86 17.21 1.91
C ALA A 582 25.54 17.63 1.19
N ILE A 583 25.66 18.18 -0.01
CA ILE A 583 24.54 18.55 -0.87
C ILE A 583 24.74 17.85 -2.21
N MET A 584 23.82 16.98 -2.55
CA MET A 584 23.75 16.32 -3.86
C MET A 584 22.89 17.19 -4.78
N VAL A 585 23.47 17.73 -5.81
CA VAL A 585 22.83 18.69 -6.72
C VAL A 585 22.68 18.07 -8.10
N GLU A 586 21.45 17.96 -8.58
CA GLU A 586 21.16 17.57 -9.97
C GLU A 586 21.72 18.62 -10.94
N LYS A 587 22.25 18.18 -12.07
CA LYS A 587 22.75 19.09 -13.10
C LYS A 587 21.61 19.80 -13.83
N GLY A 588 21.91 20.99 -14.33
CA GLY A 588 20.95 21.82 -15.02
C GLY A 588 20.52 23.04 -14.21
N GLU A 589 19.22 23.26 -14.10
CA GLU A 589 18.69 24.43 -13.36
C GLU A 589 19.06 24.38 -11.87
N GLN A 590 19.04 23.21 -11.24
CA GLN A 590 19.34 23.02 -9.82
C GLN A 590 20.79 23.39 -9.51
N GLU A 591 21.74 23.01 -10.35
CA GLU A 591 23.15 23.38 -10.20
C GLU A 591 23.33 24.91 -10.39
N THR A 592 22.57 25.50 -11.30
CA THR A 592 22.58 26.97 -11.50
C THR A 592 22.03 27.68 -10.27
N TRP A 593 20.92 27.24 -9.70
CA TRP A 593 20.33 27.81 -8.48
C TRP A 593 21.25 27.63 -7.28
N PHE A 594 21.84 26.44 -7.14
CA PHE A 594 22.81 26.19 -6.07
C PHE A 594 24.01 27.10 -6.16
N ASN A 595 24.64 27.23 -7.34
CA ASN A 595 25.82 28.07 -7.54
C ASN A 595 25.51 29.55 -7.29
N ALA A 596 24.30 30.01 -7.62
CA ALA A 596 23.87 31.38 -7.34
C ALA A 596 23.67 31.65 -5.83
N ALA A 597 23.28 30.64 -5.06
CA ALA A 597 23.04 30.74 -3.63
C ALA A 597 24.27 30.40 -2.77
N ASN A 598 25.23 29.63 -3.29
CA ASN A 598 26.41 29.16 -2.57
C ASN A 598 27.24 30.32 -2.04
N ASP A 599 27.46 30.34 -0.73
CA ASP A 599 28.24 31.35 -0.01
C ASP A 599 29.77 31.16 -0.12
N GLY A 600 30.20 30.23 -0.98
CA GLY A 600 31.63 29.92 -1.19
C GLY A 600 32.21 28.92 -0.20
N THR A 601 31.39 28.38 0.72
CA THR A 601 31.84 27.39 1.72
C THR A 601 31.68 25.94 1.24
N TRP A 602 31.10 25.74 0.07
CA TRP A 602 30.82 24.43 -0.51
C TRP A 602 31.64 24.20 -1.76
N GLU A 603 32.37 23.09 -1.80
CA GLU A 603 33.22 22.68 -2.92
C GLU A 603 32.73 21.38 -3.54
N ALA A 604 32.86 21.27 -4.87
CA ALA A 604 32.51 20.04 -5.59
C ALA A 604 33.53 18.94 -5.26
N SER A 605 33.11 17.98 -4.46
CA SER A 605 33.97 16.86 -4.02
C SER A 605 33.86 15.63 -4.94
N TYR A 606 32.72 15.47 -5.64
CA TYR A 606 32.50 14.36 -6.56
C TYR A 606 31.56 14.78 -7.68
N ARG A 607 31.84 14.33 -8.92
CA ARG A 607 31.05 14.68 -10.11
C ARG A 607 30.63 13.44 -10.88
N GLN A 608 29.36 13.37 -11.19
CA GLN A 608 28.76 12.39 -12.10
C GLN A 608 28.12 13.12 -13.31
N PRO A 609 27.80 12.42 -14.42
CA PRO A 609 27.12 13.04 -15.54
C PRO A 609 25.82 13.76 -15.16
N ALA A 610 25.01 13.21 -14.27
CA ALA A 610 23.71 13.74 -13.89
C ALA A 610 23.71 14.62 -12.63
N TRP A 611 24.72 14.53 -11.78
CA TRP A 611 24.75 15.23 -10.49
C TRP A 611 26.17 15.56 -10.01
N THR A 612 26.24 16.49 -9.08
CA THR A 612 27.48 16.88 -8.40
C THR A 612 27.25 16.81 -6.89
N LEU A 613 28.20 16.24 -6.15
CA LEU A 613 28.23 16.30 -4.70
C LEU A 613 29.09 17.48 -4.27
N PHE A 614 28.51 18.35 -3.47
CA PHE A 614 29.21 19.44 -2.80
C PHE A 614 29.35 19.09 -1.32
N THR A 615 30.54 19.27 -0.79
CA THR A 615 30.85 19.07 0.63
C THR A 615 31.52 20.31 1.19
N ARG A 616 31.56 20.41 2.52
CA ARG A 616 32.22 21.52 3.21
C ARG A 616 33.58 21.10 3.75
N SER A 617 34.56 22.00 3.67
CA SER A 617 35.87 21.83 4.29
C SER A 617 35.80 21.72 5.83
N ALA A 618 34.84 22.39 6.44
CA ALA A 618 34.56 22.32 7.87
C ALA A 618 33.11 21.83 8.10
N PRO A 619 32.89 20.53 8.38
CA PRO A 619 31.57 19.98 8.57
C PRO A 619 30.88 20.59 9.81
N SER A 620 29.57 20.74 9.73
CA SER A 620 28.76 21.19 10.86
C SER A 620 28.68 20.11 11.96
N PRO A 621 28.58 20.52 13.24
CA PRO A 621 28.23 19.60 14.30
C PRO A 621 26.92 18.89 13.99
N ARG A 622 26.80 17.58 14.31
CA ARG A 622 25.64 16.77 13.92
C ARG A 622 24.58 16.63 14.98
N THR A 623 24.91 16.96 16.24
CA THR A 623 23.96 16.81 17.35
C THR A 623 23.49 18.17 17.84
N VAL A 624 24.37 18.99 18.40
CA VAL A 624 24.06 20.36 18.81
C VAL A 624 24.71 21.30 17.82
N THR A 625 23.91 22.03 17.06
CA THR A 625 24.40 22.92 15.99
C THR A 625 24.55 24.36 16.43
N TRP A 626 23.92 24.72 17.54
CA TRP A 626 23.99 26.03 18.15
C TRP A 626 23.73 25.95 19.67
N HIS A 627 24.37 26.77 20.45
CA HIS A 627 24.09 26.97 21.86
C HIS A 627 24.43 28.37 22.32
N ASP A 628 23.77 28.82 23.38
CA ASP A 628 24.13 30.07 24.07
C ASP A 628 25.57 30.02 24.60
N THR A 629 26.23 31.14 24.67
CA THR A 629 27.62 31.29 25.20
C THR A 629 27.71 30.91 26.69
N THR A 630 26.58 30.88 27.39
CA THR A 630 26.48 30.47 28.80
C THR A 630 26.59 28.97 29.01
N LEU A 631 26.46 28.16 27.92
CA LEU A 631 26.59 26.73 27.94
C LEU A 631 27.96 26.31 27.39
N GLN A 632 28.61 25.34 28.05
CA GLN A 632 29.74 24.61 27.44
C GLN A 632 29.21 23.24 26.97
N VAL A 633 29.33 22.96 25.68
CA VAL A 633 28.88 21.76 25.05
C VAL A 633 30.04 20.97 24.49
N SER A 634 30.19 19.72 24.92
CA SER A 634 31.10 18.75 24.29
C SER A 634 30.32 17.87 23.33
N GLN A 635 30.91 17.56 22.19
CA GLN A 635 30.28 16.70 21.17
C GLN A 635 31.27 15.65 20.69
N LEU A 636 30.81 14.40 20.62
CA LEU A 636 31.56 13.28 20.07
C LEU A 636 30.64 12.49 19.12
N LYS A 637 30.91 12.61 17.80
CA LYS A 637 30.04 12.00 16.76
C LYS A 637 28.56 12.36 16.94
N ASN A 638 27.76 11.41 17.40
CA ASN A 638 26.31 11.53 17.57
C ASN A 638 25.89 11.79 19.02
N GLU A 639 26.82 11.99 19.93
CA GLU A 639 26.57 12.26 21.34
C GLU A 639 26.95 13.72 21.64
N ALA A 640 26.20 14.34 22.54
CA ALA A 640 26.50 15.66 23.05
C ALA A 640 26.19 15.75 24.54
N ALA A 641 26.99 16.50 25.25
CA ALA A 641 26.80 16.75 26.68
C ALA A 641 27.02 18.21 27.01
N ILE A 642 26.25 18.74 27.96
CA ILE A 642 26.50 20.02 28.59
C ILE A 642 27.49 19.79 29.74
N THR A 643 28.70 20.31 29.61
CA THR A 643 29.79 20.12 30.57
C THR A 643 29.83 21.21 31.64
N ALA A 644 29.34 22.41 31.31
CA ALA A 644 29.19 23.50 32.29
C ALA A 644 27.98 24.37 31.92
N ASN A 645 27.21 24.78 32.95
CA ASN A 645 26.02 25.58 32.83
C ASN A 645 25.72 26.31 34.14
N THR A 646 26.24 27.51 34.33
CA THR A 646 26.03 28.26 35.58
C THR A 646 24.72 29.10 35.59
N PHE A 647 24.33 29.62 34.44
CA PHE A 647 23.24 30.59 34.34
C PHE A 647 21.98 30.10 33.63
N GLY A 648 22.04 28.89 33.10
CA GLY A 648 21.07 28.43 32.13
C GLY A 648 21.38 28.92 30.72
N GLY A 649 20.70 28.38 29.74
CA GLY A 649 20.88 28.74 28.35
C GLY A 649 20.03 27.86 27.41
N SER A 650 20.18 28.09 26.14
CA SER A 650 19.47 27.34 25.10
C SER A 650 20.44 26.65 24.15
N PHE A 651 20.00 25.54 23.56
CA PHE A 651 20.73 24.86 22.49
C PHE A 651 19.78 24.32 21.42
N VAL A 652 20.28 24.16 20.20
CA VAL A 652 19.54 23.62 19.04
C VAL A 652 20.07 22.24 18.70
N LEU A 653 19.15 21.28 18.56
CA LEU A 653 19.47 19.93 18.08
C LEU A 653 19.22 19.80 16.58
N ALA A 654 20.17 19.26 15.85
CA ALA A 654 20.08 19.01 14.42
C ALA A 654 19.20 17.78 14.13
N ARG A 655 17.90 17.92 14.34
CA ARG A 655 16.89 16.89 13.99
C ARG A 655 15.50 17.51 13.88
N PRO A 656 14.57 16.87 13.14
CA PRO A 656 13.20 17.37 13.08
C PRO A 656 12.48 17.19 14.42
N VAL A 657 11.62 18.15 14.76
CA VAL A 657 10.68 18.04 15.88
C VAL A 657 9.55 17.10 15.45
N THR A 658 9.27 16.10 16.25
CA THR A 658 8.17 15.15 15.97
C THR A 658 7.25 14.97 17.17
N PRO A 659 5.98 14.59 16.96
CA PRO A 659 5.06 14.31 18.07
C PRO A 659 5.64 13.28 19.04
N GLY A 660 5.54 13.58 20.34
CA GLY A 660 6.02 12.67 21.38
C GLY A 660 7.52 12.76 21.70
N MET A 661 8.26 13.67 21.04
CA MET A 661 9.67 13.97 21.36
C MET A 661 9.80 14.52 22.79
N LYS A 662 10.83 14.08 23.49
CA LYS A 662 11.26 14.58 24.80
C LYS A 662 12.76 14.78 24.78
N ILE A 663 13.23 15.87 25.38
CA ILE A 663 14.66 16.17 25.49
C ILE A 663 15.02 16.19 26.96
N SER A 664 16.12 15.56 27.33
CA SER A 664 16.67 15.58 28.68
C SER A 664 18.16 15.88 28.69
N VAL A 665 18.62 16.48 29.75
CA VAL A 665 20.05 16.80 30.02
C VAL A 665 20.39 16.21 31.36
N GLY A 666 21.36 15.31 31.43
CA GLY A 666 21.71 14.64 32.69
C GLY A 666 20.54 13.92 33.36
N GLY A 667 19.56 13.42 32.61
CA GLY A 667 18.34 12.81 33.10
C GLY A 667 17.22 13.80 33.49
N THR A 668 17.49 15.10 33.49
CA THR A 668 16.48 16.13 33.73
C THR A 668 15.76 16.51 32.45
N GLN A 669 14.43 16.33 32.40
CA GLN A 669 13.64 16.75 31.21
C GLN A 669 13.65 18.27 31.09
N VAL A 670 13.98 18.77 29.88
CA VAL A 670 14.05 20.20 29.58
C VAL A 670 12.96 20.60 28.57
N PRO A 671 12.34 21.78 28.72
CA PRO A 671 11.36 22.26 27.77
C PRO A 671 12.05 22.69 26.47
N PHE A 672 11.34 22.54 25.36
CA PHE A 672 11.79 23.01 24.06
C PHE A 672 10.64 23.62 23.26
N THR A 673 10.99 24.48 22.32
CA THR A 673 10.12 25.00 21.25
C THR A 673 10.73 24.66 19.91
N SER A 674 10.03 24.94 18.81
CA SER A 674 10.55 24.69 17.46
C SER A 674 10.98 25.99 16.79
N LEU A 675 12.18 26.03 16.21
CA LEU A 675 12.60 27.05 15.24
C LEU A 675 11.96 26.72 13.90
N SER A 676 11.24 27.70 13.33
CA SER A 676 10.56 27.56 12.03
C SER A 676 9.67 26.32 11.89
N GLY A 677 9.16 25.78 13.01
CA GLY A 677 8.38 24.54 13.02
C GLY A 677 9.18 23.25 12.78
N ALA A 678 10.47 23.34 12.51
CA ALA A 678 11.29 22.22 12.05
C ALA A 678 12.26 21.68 13.11
N VAL A 679 12.98 22.56 13.80
CA VAL A 679 14.17 22.21 14.59
C VAL A 679 13.93 22.55 16.07
N PRO A 680 14.21 21.65 17.04
CA PRO A 680 14.01 21.95 18.45
C PRO A 680 15.10 22.88 19.00
N ILE A 681 14.66 23.92 19.70
CA ILE A 681 15.49 24.72 20.59
C ILE A 681 15.09 24.43 22.04
N ALA A 682 16.00 23.81 22.77
CA ALA A 682 15.78 23.40 24.15
C ALA A 682 16.33 24.44 25.11
N LYS A 683 15.60 24.73 26.20
CA LYS A 683 15.99 25.66 27.24
C LYS A 683 16.41 24.90 28.50
N VAL A 684 17.68 25.04 28.87
CA VAL A 684 18.27 24.33 30.03
C VAL A 684 18.27 25.25 31.25
N PRO A 685 17.74 24.80 32.37
CA PRO A 685 17.85 25.53 33.62
C PRO A 685 19.30 25.65 34.11
N ALA A 686 19.59 26.66 34.96
CA ALA A 686 20.91 26.81 35.57
C ALA A 686 21.31 25.54 36.37
N ASN A 687 22.59 25.24 36.36
CA ASN A 687 23.23 24.09 37.04
C ASN A 687 22.81 22.70 36.56
N VAL A 688 22.07 22.57 35.45
CA VAL A 688 21.75 21.29 34.82
C VAL A 688 22.84 20.97 33.79
N THR A 689 23.56 19.86 34.00
CA THR A 689 24.66 19.38 33.17
C THR A 689 24.50 17.88 32.89
N GLY A 690 25.25 17.35 31.92
CA GLY A 690 25.28 15.94 31.58
C GLY A 690 24.88 15.66 30.13
N ASN A 691 24.72 14.39 29.80
CA ASN A 691 24.42 13.95 28.46
C ASN A 691 23.05 14.44 28.01
N ILE A 692 23.00 14.89 26.75
CA ILE A 692 21.77 15.26 26.06
C ILE A 692 21.17 13.98 25.48
N ALA A 693 19.97 13.64 25.93
CA ALA A 693 19.23 12.49 25.40
C ALA A 693 17.91 12.94 24.77
N VAL A 694 17.53 12.27 23.70
CA VAL A 694 16.23 12.47 23.04
C VAL A 694 15.46 11.15 23.08
N GLU A 695 14.30 11.21 23.67
CA GLU A 695 13.40 10.07 23.78
C GLU A 695 12.08 10.36 23.06
N TYR A 696 11.42 9.31 22.64
CA TYR A 696 10.11 9.40 22.00
C TYR A 696 9.09 8.54 22.72
N SER A 697 7.89 9.05 22.82
CA SER A 697 6.75 8.30 23.30
C SER A 697 5.59 8.44 22.33
N LEU A 698 4.76 7.40 22.21
CA LEU A 698 3.55 7.56 21.41
C LEU A 698 2.69 8.66 22.02
N PRO A 699 2.24 9.64 21.22
CA PRO A 699 1.24 10.60 21.67
C PRO A 699 0.02 9.86 22.21
N HIS A 700 -0.54 10.33 23.32
CA HIS A 700 -1.68 9.69 23.99
C HIS A 700 -1.46 8.20 24.38
N ALA A 701 -0.22 7.80 24.70
CA ALA A 701 0.14 6.41 25.03
C ALA A 701 -0.77 5.78 26.12
N ARG A 702 -1.19 6.55 27.14
CA ARG A 702 -2.11 6.06 28.17
C ARG A 702 -3.49 5.72 27.60
N LEU A 703 -4.05 6.58 26.75
CA LEU A 703 -5.33 6.32 26.07
C LEU A 703 -5.21 5.10 25.16
N ILE A 704 -4.15 5.01 24.38
CA ILE A 704 -3.88 3.84 23.50
C ILE A 704 -3.82 2.57 24.34
N ALA A 705 -3.10 2.57 25.45
CA ALA A 705 -2.99 1.41 26.34
C ALA A 705 -4.35 1.01 26.94
N MET A 706 -5.16 1.97 27.40
CA MET A 706 -6.52 1.70 27.92
C MET A 706 -7.42 1.09 26.84
N LEU A 707 -7.40 1.63 25.63
CA LEU A 707 -8.22 1.11 24.51
C LEU A 707 -7.76 -0.28 24.07
N LEU A 708 -6.45 -0.54 24.02
CA LEU A 708 -5.90 -1.86 23.74
C LEU A 708 -6.32 -2.88 24.78
N ILE A 709 -6.21 -2.54 26.08
CA ILE A 709 -6.64 -3.43 27.17
C ILE A 709 -8.15 -3.72 27.06
N ALA A 710 -8.97 -2.69 26.83
CA ALA A 710 -10.41 -2.88 26.61
C ALA A 710 -10.70 -3.78 25.40
N GLY A 711 -9.98 -3.60 24.31
CA GLY A 711 -10.09 -4.43 23.12
C GLY A 711 -9.69 -5.89 23.35
N LEU A 712 -8.61 -6.13 24.09
CA LEU A 712 -8.17 -7.48 24.49
C LEU A 712 -9.15 -8.16 25.43
N LEU A 713 -9.69 -7.44 26.41
CA LEU A 713 -10.73 -7.95 27.31
C LEU A 713 -12.00 -8.29 26.54
N ALA A 714 -12.41 -7.45 25.60
CA ALA A 714 -13.57 -7.72 24.75
C ALA A 714 -13.33 -8.97 23.86
N LEU A 715 -12.14 -9.11 23.28
CA LEU A 715 -11.77 -10.32 22.52
C LEU A 715 -11.81 -11.58 23.39
N ALA A 716 -11.25 -11.52 24.60
CA ALA A 716 -11.30 -12.63 25.56
C ALA A 716 -12.74 -13.00 25.93
N ALA A 717 -13.59 -12.01 26.22
CA ALA A 717 -15.00 -12.21 26.50
C ALA A 717 -15.74 -12.87 25.33
N LEU A 718 -15.48 -12.41 24.09
CA LEU A 718 -16.02 -13.01 22.87
C LEU A 718 -15.59 -14.47 22.73
N ALA A 719 -14.33 -14.79 23.01
CA ALA A 719 -13.82 -16.16 22.96
C ALA A 719 -14.51 -17.07 24.00
N ILE A 720 -14.67 -16.58 25.24
CA ILE A 720 -15.38 -17.30 26.29
C ILE A 720 -16.86 -17.54 25.93
N ILE A 721 -17.54 -16.51 25.43
CA ILE A 721 -18.92 -16.61 24.96
C ILE A 721 -19.02 -17.63 23.84
N SER A 722 -18.11 -17.60 22.88
CA SER A 722 -18.03 -18.56 21.75
C SER A 722 -17.96 -20.02 22.23
N VAL A 723 -17.19 -20.29 23.28
CA VAL A 723 -17.07 -21.64 23.87
C VAL A 723 -18.37 -22.02 24.60
N ARG A 724 -18.95 -21.12 25.38
CA ARG A 724 -20.19 -21.39 26.15
C ARG A 724 -21.43 -21.60 25.27
N TYR A 725 -21.47 -21.03 24.07
CA TYR A 725 -22.51 -21.33 23.07
C TYR A 725 -22.43 -22.77 22.56
N ARG A 726 -21.38 -23.53 22.91
CA ARG A 726 -21.17 -24.91 22.50
C ARG A 726 -22.00 -25.90 23.36
N ASN A 727 -22.31 -25.54 24.58
CA ASN A 727 -23.09 -26.29 25.54
C ASN A 727 -24.55 -25.78 25.55
#